data_f21d4636e9bcd8a517499479aaa4664f
#
_entry.id   f21d4636e9bcd8a517499479aaa4664f
#
_cell.length_a   1.000
_cell.length_b   1.000
_cell.length_c   1.000
_cell.angle_alpha   90.00
_cell.angle_beta   90.00
_cell.angle_gamma   90.00
#
_symmetry.space_group_name_H-M   'P 1'
#
loop_
_entity.id
_entity.type
_entity.pdbx_description
1 polymer ?
#
loop_
_entity_poly.entity_id
_entity_poly.type
_entity_poly.pdbx_seq_one_letter_code
_entity_poly.pdbx_strand_id
1 'polypeptide(L)'
;MDFPRKDAPTLDSSKEIQFQITDWYIPENDRNRKKPETPEEAEFYNMIVYGTTNNGITVSMRVTGYEPYFYVKPPESWEKYSDKKFSSEMQSLIRVIEEDKYQCVFKRDGKSTQYWKKIVPNGYDEHLRSVTVVKKKDFWGFTNNTDFRFIKVTVRSLMMFNTMRYYFDSRKTDGFKMYESNIDPFLRYIHEQNIKPCGWVSVTEYKEEDNDDYSTRCDYNILTDHKNVNPIVVNNIAPLLVASFDIECMSSHGDFPVAKKDYRKVAQDLAIVAKAGYNFDADFISYCLETIYKADAQIDDGIKIHKVYPKNTVDFSIIRPKIMTEADKIIEILDEISNITVDDNDNDDDDEVAAAPKSMTVKQQNILESKLNSILTKILPPLKGDEIIQIGTTVHKYGSEEIVYKNIISLNSCDAIKDADVISCKSEKQLLLEWRNLMGRLNPDILSGYNIFGFDMEYMWIRAVENKIADDFLKGLGRNLTRKSDLIVQKLSSSALGDNELKYFDLDGIVVIDLLKVMQRDHKLDSYKLDNVAQVFIGDKKDDLKPHEIFKKFKGSSSDRCTIANYCIQDCALVNRILHKLKIMENNIGMANVCLVPLNYLFKRGQGIKIFSLVAKQCMDRNHLIPVNKYADMRLESDMDGYEGAVVLEPKEGIYLDDPIVVFDYGSLYPSSMIARNLSHDCYVMDKKYQVKDDPNIDYMTVSYDLYEGTGDKKKKVGVKECVFAQYKDGRKGIISDILCMLLAERKNTRKKMEYKTITRNNKSAVNGIVSEKGSSYEIFNIENGNTTTIPKKDVASVKDTYNNFEKDVFDALQLAYKITANSLYGQIGARTSPIYLKDIAACTTATGREMIMLAKDFVETNYNAEVIYGDSVMPYTPITYRTSDQLYVNTFEKLEGQWTAYEKFKQSDANIYNKEQFQPINMEVWTHRGWSKIARVIRHKTVKKIYRVYTESGCVDVTEDHSLLDITGNIIKPVDCMIGTSLLHSRPQYCAYDKKIDINQAYIYG
;
A
#
# COMPACT_ATOMS: atom_id res chain seq x y z
N MET A 1 -13.07 -0.39 -34.28
CA MET A 1 -12.11 0.64 -33.83
C MET A 1 -10.71 0.22 -34.17
N ASP A 2 -9.85 1.18 -34.55
CA ASP A 2 -8.42 0.87 -34.74
C ASP A 2 -7.75 0.56 -33.42
N PHE A 3 -6.83 -0.40 -33.44
CA PHE A 3 -6.05 -0.72 -32.24
C PHE A 3 -5.19 0.49 -31.82
N PRO A 4 -5.05 0.73 -30.51
CA PRO A 4 -4.38 1.94 -30.01
C PRO A 4 -2.87 1.98 -30.28
N ARG A 5 -2.22 0.83 -30.54
CA ARG A 5 -0.82 0.77 -31.00
C ARG A 5 -0.77 0.63 -32.52
N LYS A 6 0.15 1.35 -33.14
CA LYS A 6 0.48 1.25 -34.55
C LYS A 6 1.66 0.31 -34.72
N ASP A 7 1.79 -0.29 -35.90
CA ASP A 7 2.97 -1.09 -36.25
C ASP A 7 4.25 -0.25 -36.12
N ALA A 8 5.25 -0.81 -35.45
CA ALA A 8 6.53 -0.15 -35.29
C ALA A 8 7.35 -0.23 -36.62
N PRO A 9 8.16 0.78 -36.91
CA PRO A 9 9.13 0.68 -37.98
C PRO A 9 10.16 -0.39 -37.69
N THR A 10 10.81 -0.93 -38.72
CA THR A 10 11.91 -1.89 -38.56
C THR A 10 13.00 -1.31 -37.68
N LEU A 11 13.52 -2.12 -36.75
CA LEU A 11 14.58 -1.74 -35.85
C LEU A 11 15.86 -1.40 -36.65
N ASP A 12 16.40 -0.22 -36.43
CA ASP A 12 17.69 0.21 -37.00
C ASP A 12 18.76 0.14 -35.93
N SER A 13 19.49 -0.97 -35.88
CA SER A 13 20.51 -1.25 -34.88
C SER A 13 21.72 -0.30 -34.93
N SER A 14 21.82 0.56 -35.94
CA SER A 14 22.87 1.60 -36.03
C SER A 14 22.52 2.86 -35.25
N LYS A 15 21.27 3.00 -34.79
CA LYS A 15 20.78 4.18 -34.07
C LYS A 15 20.60 3.90 -32.58
N GLU A 16 20.80 4.92 -31.81
CA GLU A 16 20.48 4.95 -30.39
C GLU A 16 18.97 4.74 -30.16
N ILE A 17 18.62 3.93 -29.17
CA ILE A 17 17.23 3.78 -28.70
C ILE A 17 17.07 4.52 -27.38
N GLN A 18 16.06 5.39 -27.32
CA GLN A 18 15.65 6.07 -26.10
C GLN A 18 14.23 5.65 -25.69
N PHE A 19 14.07 5.22 -24.43
CA PHE A 19 12.77 4.82 -23.91
C PHE A 19 12.66 5.07 -22.39
N GLN A 20 11.43 5.24 -21.94
CA GLN A 20 11.12 5.29 -20.51
C GLN A 20 10.91 3.89 -19.98
N ILE A 21 11.57 3.55 -18.86
CA ILE A 21 11.42 2.26 -18.18
C ILE A 21 10.05 2.20 -17.52
N THR A 22 9.34 1.08 -17.69
CA THR A 22 8.05 0.80 -17.07
C THR A 22 8.14 -0.33 -16.06
N ASP A 23 8.90 -1.39 -16.34
CA ASP A 23 8.99 -2.55 -15.47
C ASP A 23 10.35 -3.25 -15.54
N TRP A 24 10.69 -4.00 -14.48
CA TRP A 24 11.89 -4.80 -14.33
C TRP A 24 11.52 -6.25 -14.02
N TYR A 25 12.05 -7.17 -14.77
CA TYR A 25 11.86 -8.61 -14.57
C TYR A 25 13.20 -9.33 -14.46
N ILE A 26 13.32 -10.16 -13.43
CA ILE A 26 14.53 -10.94 -13.17
C ILE A 26 14.18 -12.42 -13.38
N PRO A 27 14.64 -13.06 -14.47
CA PRO A 27 14.25 -14.42 -14.84
C PRO A 27 14.54 -15.46 -13.76
N GLU A 28 15.67 -15.35 -13.04
CA GLU A 28 16.01 -16.31 -11.99
C GLU A 28 15.13 -16.19 -10.73
N ASN A 29 14.37 -15.10 -10.57
CA ASN A 29 13.38 -14.94 -9.50
C ASN A 29 12.03 -15.58 -9.85
N ASP A 30 11.82 -16.00 -11.09
CA ASP A 30 10.57 -16.61 -11.52
C ASP A 30 10.38 -17.99 -10.86
N ARG A 31 9.22 -18.14 -10.20
CA ARG A 31 8.86 -19.39 -9.49
C ARG A 31 8.52 -20.53 -10.44
N ASN A 32 8.06 -20.21 -11.63
CA ASN A 32 7.66 -21.19 -12.66
C ASN A 32 8.81 -21.63 -13.56
N ARG A 33 9.92 -20.91 -13.54
CA ARG A 33 11.09 -21.31 -14.30
C ARG A 33 11.74 -22.56 -13.66
N LYS A 34 12.12 -23.54 -14.51
CA LYS A 34 12.85 -24.70 -14.05
C LYS A 34 14.15 -24.23 -13.39
N LYS A 35 14.32 -24.59 -12.12
CA LYS A 35 15.57 -24.26 -11.42
C LYS A 35 16.67 -25.12 -11.99
N PRO A 36 17.87 -24.55 -12.22
CA PRO A 36 19.02 -25.33 -12.66
C PRO A 36 19.32 -26.42 -11.63
N GLU A 37 19.54 -27.63 -12.11
CA GLU A 37 19.88 -28.80 -11.28
C GLU A 37 21.38 -28.83 -11.01
N THR A 38 22.17 -28.29 -11.94
CA THR A 38 23.63 -28.18 -11.85
C THR A 38 24.07 -26.71 -12.01
N PRO A 39 25.25 -26.34 -11.50
CA PRO A 39 25.80 -25.01 -11.72
C PRO A 39 25.98 -24.66 -13.20
N GLU A 40 26.31 -25.63 -14.04
CA GLU A 40 26.53 -25.46 -15.48
C GLU A 40 25.19 -25.07 -16.19
N GLU A 41 24.05 -25.49 -15.67
CA GLU A 41 22.73 -25.09 -16.16
C GLU A 41 22.30 -23.71 -15.66
N ALA A 42 22.98 -23.15 -14.66
CA ALA A 42 22.66 -21.86 -14.14
C ALA A 42 23.13 -20.75 -15.09
N GLU A 43 22.20 -19.95 -15.57
CA GLU A 43 22.55 -18.80 -16.37
C GLU A 43 23.30 -17.74 -15.55
N PHE A 44 24.15 -16.97 -16.23
CA PHE A 44 24.69 -15.75 -15.63
C PHE A 44 23.59 -14.76 -15.39
N TYR A 45 23.81 -13.92 -14.38
CA TYR A 45 22.79 -12.94 -13.97
C TYR A 45 22.41 -12.02 -15.12
N ASN A 46 21.13 -11.95 -15.39
CA ASN A 46 20.59 -11.06 -16.39
C ASN A 46 19.29 -10.41 -15.90
N MET A 47 18.93 -9.29 -16.50
CA MET A 47 17.75 -8.51 -16.18
C MET A 47 16.99 -8.20 -17.47
N ILE A 48 15.69 -8.28 -17.45
CA ILE A 48 14.85 -7.80 -18.55
C ILE A 48 14.19 -6.49 -18.11
N VAL A 49 14.41 -5.46 -18.91
CA VAL A 49 13.88 -4.11 -18.71
C VAL A 49 12.86 -3.82 -19.78
N TYR A 50 11.66 -3.53 -19.37
CA TYR A 50 10.57 -3.15 -20.27
C TYR A 50 10.38 -1.64 -20.26
N GLY A 51 10.01 -1.10 -21.41
CA GLY A 51 9.76 0.33 -21.53
C GLY A 51 9.03 0.72 -22.80
N THR A 52 8.82 2.03 -22.91
CA THR A 52 8.09 2.62 -24.06
C THR A 52 8.82 3.88 -24.52
N THR A 53 9.01 4.00 -25.83
CA THR A 53 9.64 5.18 -26.46
C THR A 53 8.67 6.38 -26.46
N ASN A 54 9.18 7.56 -26.77
CA ASN A 54 8.36 8.76 -26.93
C ASN A 54 7.27 8.66 -28.02
N ASN A 55 7.45 7.74 -28.97
CA ASN A 55 6.47 7.48 -30.03
C ASN A 55 5.50 6.33 -29.71
N GLY A 56 5.57 5.77 -28.51
CA GLY A 56 4.70 4.68 -28.07
C GLY A 56 5.14 3.28 -28.51
N ILE A 57 6.36 3.11 -29.03
CA ILE A 57 6.95 1.82 -29.39
C ILE A 57 7.41 1.12 -28.13
N THR A 58 7.04 -0.16 -27.97
CA THR A 58 7.43 -0.96 -26.80
C THR A 58 8.80 -1.59 -26.99
N VAL A 59 9.59 -1.59 -25.92
CA VAL A 59 10.94 -2.14 -25.90
C VAL A 59 11.06 -3.17 -24.79
N SER A 60 11.64 -4.32 -25.12
CA SER A 60 12.15 -5.31 -24.18
C SER A 60 13.67 -5.34 -24.33
N MET A 61 14.39 -5.05 -23.27
CA MET A 61 15.84 -5.01 -23.25
C MET A 61 16.39 -6.03 -22.25
N ARG A 62 17.09 -7.04 -22.73
CA ARG A 62 17.86 -7.95 -21.88
C ARG A 62 19.25 -7.38 -21.60
N VAL A 63 19.52 -7.13 -20.33
CA VAL A 63 20.79 -6.57 -19.83
C VAL A 63 21.63 -7.71 -19.26
N THR A 64 22.84 -7.88 -19.77
CA THR A 64 23.78 -8.93 -19.39
C THR A 64 25.09 -8.36 -18.87
N GLY A 65 25.99 -9.22 -18.38
CA GLY A 65 27.35 -8.85 -17.96
C GLY A 65 27.46 -8.22 -16.58
N TYR A 66 26.33 -7.96 -15.88
CA TYR A 66 26.37 -7.48 -14.50
C TYR A 66 26.75 -8.60 -13.54
N GLU A 67 27.67 -8.33 -12.63
CA GLU A 67 28.17 -9.28 -11.63
C GLU A 67 27.65 -8.90 -10.23
N PRO A 68 26.64 -9.63 -9.68
CA PRO A 68 26.12 -9.38 -8.34
C PRO A 68 27.20 -9.52 -7.25
N TYR A 69 27.08 -8.72 -6.19
CA TYR A 69 28.00 -8.80 -5.06
C TYR A 69 27.35 -8.37 -3.74
N PHE A 70 28.01 -8.74 -2.64
CA PHE A 70 27.72 -8.26 -1.30
C PHE A 70 29.01 -8.19 -0.48
N TYR A 71 28.92 -7.70 0.75
CA TYR A 71 30.08 -7.53 1.60
C TYR A 71 29.96 -8.36 2.88
N VAL A 72 31.14 -8.71 3.42
CA VAL A 72 31.27 -9.41 4.70
C VAL A 72 32.31 -8.72 5.54
N LYS A 73 31.97 -8.38 6.79
CA LYS A 73 32.93 -7.90 7.78
C LYS A 73 33.54 -9.11 8.47
N PRO A 74 34.89 -9.28 8.44
CA PRO A 74 35.55 -10.37 9.11
C PRO A 74 35.47 -10.17 10.65
N PRO A 75 35.82 -11.22 11.44
CA PRO A 75 35.87 -11.13 12.90
C PRO A 75 36.74 -9.97 13.41
N GLU A 76 36.41 -9.38 14.53
CA GLU A 76 37.16 -8.23 15.11
C GLU A 76 38.63 -8.55 15.38
N SER A 77 38.99 -9.82 15.61
CA SER A 77 40.37 -10.28 15.75
C SER A 77 41.22 -9.97 14.51
N TRP A 78 40.61 -9.96 13.30
CA TRP A 78 41.30 -9.68 12.04
C TRP A 78 41.60 -8.19 11.84
N GLU A 79 40.92 -7.30 12.56
CA GLU A 79 41.18 -5.85 12.49
C GLU A 79 42.60 -5.52 12.91
N LYS A 80 43.14 -6.30 13.87
CA LYS A 80 44.51 -6.15 14.41
C LYS A 80 45.59 -6.80 13.55
N TYR A 81 45.22 -7.55 12.49
CA TYR A 81 46.19 -8.21 11.64
C TYR A 81 46.94 -7.24 10.72
N SER A 82 48.24 -7.48 10.54
CA SER A 82 49.00 -6.83 9.46
C SER A 82 48.41 -7.22 8.10
N ASP A 83 48.64 -6.41 7.08
CA ASP A 83 48.10 -6.70 5.74
C ASP A 83 48.54 -8.08 5.23
N LYS A 84 49.78 -8.52 5.53
CA LYS A 84 50.32 -9.83 5.17
C LYS A 84 49.53 -10.95 5.87
N LYS A 85 49.26 -10.85 7.16
CA LYS A 85 48.49 -11.82 7.91
C LYS A 85 47.03 -11.85 7.43
N PHE A 86 46.43 -10.69 7.22
CA PHE A 86 45.06 -10.59 6.70
C PHE A 86 44.94 -11.27 5.32
N SER A 87 45.90 -11.02 4.42
CA SER A 87 45.92 -11.67 3.10
C SER A 87 46.08 -13.19 3.20
N SER A 88 46.87 -13.68 4.15
CA SER A 88 47.04 -15.13 4.39
C SER A 88 45.74 -15.76 4.88
N GLU A 89 45.02 -15.15 5.81
CA GLU A 89 43.72 -15.62 6.31
C GLU A 89 42.66 -15.57 5.22
N MET A 90 42.66 -14.52 4.37
CA MET A 90 41.80 -14.46 3.19
C MET A 90 42.05 -15.58 2.20
N GLN A 91 43.33 -15.90 1.90
CA GLN A 91 43.68 -17.03 1.02
C GLN A 91 43.20 -18.35 1.63
N SER A 92 43.35 -18.52 2.95
CA SER A 92 42.83 -19.70 3.66
C SER A 92 41.31 -19.77 3.58
N LEU A 93 40.62 -18.66 3.75
CA LEU A 93 39.17 -18.59 3.60
C LEU A 93 38.73 -18.95 2.17
N ILE A 94 39.41 -18.41 1.15
CA ILE A 94 39.14 -18.72 -0.26
C ILE A 94 39.31 -20.21 -0.54
N ARG A 95 40.41 -20.82 -0.06
CA ARG A 95 40.62 -22.30 -0.20
C ARG A 95 39.50 -23.08 0.47
N VAL A 96 39.11 -22.72 1.68
CA VAL A 96 37.99 -23.36 2.37
C VAL A 96 36.70 -23.21 1.57
N ILE A 97 36.44 -22.03 1.01
CA ILE A 97 35.27 -21.79 0.14
C ILE A 97 35.34 -22.69 -1.11
N GLU A 98 36.55 -22.89 -1.72
CA GLU A 98 36.77 -23.71 -2.91
C GLU A 98 36.69 -25.21 -2.59
N GLU A 99 37.21 -25.63 -1.43
CA GLU A 99 37.29 -27.04 -1.03
C GLU A 99 36.02 -27.55 -0.34
N ASP A 100 35.20 -26.64 0.27
CA ASP A 100 34.12 -27.04 1.12
C ASP A 100 32.89 -27.56 0.35
N LYS A 101 32.58 -28.83 0.64
CA LYS A 101 31.34 -29.46 0.19
C LYS A 101 30.21 -29.03 1.08
N TYR A 102 29.46 -27.98 0.69
CA TYR A 102 28.49 -27.32 1.54
C TYR A 102 27.38 -28.21 2.05
N GLN A 103 27.19 -28.16 3.36
CA GLN A 103 25.97 -28.58 4.05
C GLN A 103 25.06 -27.36 4.31
N CYS A 104 23.99 -27.21 3.54
CA CYS A 104 22.95 -26.30 3.88
C CYS A 104 21.90 -26.99 4.76
N VAL A 105 21.75 -26.53 6.01
CA VAL A 105 20.66 -26.97 6.88
C VAL A 105 19.47 -26.06 6.68
N PHE A 106 18.42 -26.56 6.07
CA PHE A 106 17.13 -25.86 5.98
C PHE A 106 16.25 -26.26 7.16
N LYS A 107 15.80 -25.31 7.94
CA LYS A 107 14.68 -25.51 8.88
C LYS A 107 13.37 -25.16 8.17
N ARG A 108 12.54 -26.17 7.92
CA ARG A 108 11.17 -26.00 7.47
C ARG A 108 10.26 -26.60 8.54
N ASP A 109 9.31 -25.81 9.07
CA ASP A 109 8.25 -26.24 10.00
C ASP A 109 8.75 -26.96 11.28
N GLY A 110 9.79 -26.43 11.93
CA GLY A 110 10.28 -26.97 13.19
C GLY A 110 11.06 -28.29 13.11
N LYS A 111 11.15 -28.91 11.93
CA LYS A 111 11.99 -30.09 11.66
C LYS A 111 13.21 -29.69 10.84
N SER A 112 14.39 -29.94 11.36
CA SER A 112 15.64 -29.78 10.64
C SER A 112 15.78 -30.91 9.62
N THR A 113 15.56 -30.63 8.35
CA THR A 113 15.94 -31.54 7.27
C THR A 113 17.30 -31.10 6.78
N GLN A 114 18.30 -31.94 6.98
CA GLN A 114 19.62 -31.72 6.40
C GLN A 114 19.59 -32.13 4.92
N TYR A 115 19.58 -31.11 4.05
CA TYR A 115 19.82 -31.32 2.63
C TYR A 115 21.32 -31.10 2.35
N TRP A 116 22.02 -32.16 2.05
CA TRP A 116 23.36 -32.07 1.52
C TRP A 116 23.28 -31.73 0.03
N LYS A 117 23.43 -30.46 -0.32
CA LYS A 117 23.66 -30.11 -1.72
C LYS A 117 25.15 -29.88 -1.90
N LYS A 118 25.78 -30.88 -2.57
CA LYS A 118 27.15 -30.76 -3.02
C LYS A 118 27.23 -29.62 -4.02
N ILE A 119 27.93 -28.55 -3.69
CA ILE A 119 28.30 -27.56 -4.69
C ILE A 119 29.36 -28.25 -5.53
N VAL A 120 29.04 -28.51 -6.80
CA VAL A 120 29.91 -29.27 -7.68
C VAL A 120 31.16 -28.43 -7.95
N PRO A 121 32.36 -28.97 -7.75
CA PRO A 121 33.63 -28.24 -7.92
C PRO A 121 33.80 -27.58 -9.29
N ASN A 122 33.28 -28.19 -10.34
CA ASN A 122 33.56 -27.81 -11.73
C ASN A 122 32.79 -26.55 -12.21
N GLY A 123 31.70 -26.14 -11.55
CA GLY A 123 30.98 -24.90 -11.90
C GLY A 123 31.34 -23.72 -10.98
N TYR A 124 32.19 -23.94 -10.02
CA TYR A 124 32.50 -22.97 -8.98
C TYR A 124 33.29 -21.78 -9.51
N ASP A 125 34.38 -22.05 -10.27
CA ASP A 125 35.25 -21.03 -10.85
C ASP A 125 34.52 -20.14 -11.87
N GLU A 126 33.49 -20.65 -12.49
CA GLU A 126 32.71 -19.91 -13.48
C GLU A 126 31.72 -18.94 -12.83
N HIS A 127 31.05 -19.34 -11.74
CA HIS A 127 30.01 -18.54 -11.08
C HIS A 127 30.49 -17.69 -9.91
N LEU A 128 31.58 -18.08 -9.22
CA LEU A 128 32.27 -17.23 -8.24
C LEU A 128 33.34 -16.39 -8.94
N ARG A 129 33.09 -15.12 -9.14
CA ARG A 129 34.00 -14.21 -9.87
C ARG A 129 35.24 -13.84 -9.09
N SER A 130 35.04 -13.34 -7.87
CA SER A 130 36.13 -12.92 -7.01
C SER A 130 35.73 -12.75 -5.55
N VAL A 131 36.71 -12.91 -4.67
CA VAL A 131 36.65 -12.59 -3.25
C VAL A 131 37.80 -11.64 -2.94
N THR A 132 37.50 -10.36 -2.69
CA THR A 132 38.51 -9.31 -2.58
C THR A 132 38.34 -8.48 -1.31
N VAL A 133 39.43 -7.86 -0.86
CA VAL A 133 39.43 -6.95 0.28
C VAL A 133 39.20 -5.52 -0.18
N VAL A 134 38.25 -4.83 0.44
CA VAL A 134 37.96 -3.42 0.19
C VAL A 134 37.92 -2.63 1.50
N LYS A 135 38.27 -1.37 1.44
CA LYS A 135 38.14 -0.45 2.58
C LYS A 135 36.84 0.34 2.46
N LYS A 136 35.99 0.26 3.47
CA LYS A 136 34.68 0.90 3.55
C LYS A 136 34.43 1.38 4.98
N LYS A 137 33.48 2.30 5.15
CA LYS A 137 32.99 2.78 6.43
C LYS A 137 31.77 1.97 6.88
N ASP A 138 31.57 1.86 8.19
CA ASP A 138 30.39 1.25 8.76
C ASP A 138 29.28 2.30 8.92
N PHE A 139 28.10 2.01 8.47
CA PHE A 139 26.95 2.89 8.66
C PHE A 139 26.40 2.84 10.09
N TRP A 140 26.66 1.75 10.82
CA TRP A 140 26.04 1.46 12.11
C TRP A 140 26.92 1.93 13.29
N GLY A 141 26.63 3.14 13.76
CA GLY A 141 27.34 3.78 14.84
C GLY A 141 28.44 4.72 14.36
N PHE A 142 28.70 5.73 15.16
CA PHE A 142 29.78 6.70 14.91
C PHE A 142 31.14 6.03 15.09
N THR A 143 31.97 6.06 14.05
CA THR A 143 33.30 5.46 14.02
C THR A 143 34.43 6.46 13.73
N ASN A 144 34.12 7.76 13.85
CA ASN A 144 35.04 8.86 13.54
C ASN A 144 35.71 8.73 12.16
N ASN A 145 34.93 8.47 11.12
CA ASN A 145 35.38 8.25 9.73
C ASN A 145 36.40 7.10 9.53
N THR A 146 36.50 6.17 10.44
CA THR A 146 37.38 5.01 10.33
C THR A 146 37.00 4.13 9.16
N ASP A 147 37.98 3.80 8.31
CA ASP A 147 37.83 2.81 7.27
C ASP A 147 38.11 1.38 7.81
N PHE A 148 37.20 0.46 7.59
CA PHE A 148 37.34 -0.95 7.96
C PHE A 148 37.65 -1.79 6.72
N ARG A 149 38.31 -2.92 6.92
CA ARG A 149 38.53 -3.92 5.86
C ARG A 149 37.30 -4.82 5.76
N PHE A 150 36.68 -4.84 4.59
CA PHE A 150 35.58 -5.75 4.24
C PHE A 150 36.00 -6.71 3.13
N ILE A 151 35.38 -7.86 3.12
CA ILE A 151 35.48 -8.85 2.06
C ILE A 151 34.34 -8.59 1.08
N LYS A 152 34.63 -8.25 -0.17
CA LYS A 152 33.66 -8.17 -1.26
C LYS A 152 33.59 -9.51 -1.96
N VAL A 153 32.42 -10.12 -1.98
CA VAL A 153 32.13 -11.38 -2.67
C VAL A 153 31.35 -11.06 -3.93
N THR A 154 31.97 -11.28 -5.10
CA THR A 154 31.41 -11.01 -6.42
C THR A 154 31.13 -12.34 -7.13
N VAL A 155 29.93 -12.45 -7.69
CA VAL A 155 29.43 -13.68 -8.35
C VAL A 155 28.84 -13.37 -9.72
N ARG A 156 28.61 -14.39 -10.55
CA ARG A 156 28.03 -14.22 -11.89
C ARG A 156 26.57 -14.70 -12.01
N SER A 157 26.03 -15.38 -11.00
CA SER A 157 24.66 -15.88 -11.01
C SER A 157 23.95 -15.62 -9.69
N LEU A 158 22.63 -15.54 -9.72
CA LEU A 158 21.81 -15.38 -8.51
C LEU A 158 21.86 -16.65 -7.65
N MET A 159 21.99 -17.81 -8.26
CA MET A 159 22.18 -19.06 -7.53
C MET A 159 23.42 -19.00 -6.65
N MET A 160 24.57 -18.57 -7.21
CA MET A 160 25.81 -18.43 -6.46
C MET A 160 25.72 -17.30 -5.42
N PHE A 161 25.05 -16.18 -5.73
CA PHE A 161 24.77 -15.11 -4.77
C PHE A 161 24.08 -15.64 -3.51
N ASN A 162 23.00 -16.40 -3.69
CA ASN A 162 22.27 -16.99 -2.59
C ASN A 162 23.09 -18.05 -1.83
N THR A 163 23.85 -18.87 -2.57
CA THR A 163 24.72 -19.87 -1.97
C THR A 163 25.77 -19.23 -1.05
N MET A 164 26.44 -18.19 -1.51
CA MET A 164 27.45 -17.48 -0.71
C MET A 164 26.84 -16.75 0.48
N ARG A 165 25.61 -16.21 0.35
CA ARG A 165 24.86 -15.65 1.50
C ARG A 165 24.62 -16.69 2.58
N TYR A 166 24.13 -17.89 2.22
CA TYR A 166 23.92 -18.97 3.18
C TYR A 166 25.23 -19.44 3.82
N TYR A 167 26.32 -19.45 3.06
CA TYR A 167 27.63 -19.78 3.59
C TYR A 167 28.05 -18.85 4.72
N PHE A 168 28.07 -17.55 4.48
CA PHE A 168 28.45 -16.58 5.51
C PHE A 168 27.42 -16.45 6.63
N ASP A 169 26.15 -16.75 6.37
CA ASP A 169 25.16 -16.82 7.42
C ASP A 169 25.38 -18.00 8.39
N SER A 170 25.81 -19.14 7.88
CA SER A 170 26.19 -20.30 8.71
C SER A 170 27.44 -20.05 9.56
N ARG A 171 28.34 -19.18 9.09
CA ARG A 171 29.57 -18.78 9.81
C ARG A 171 29.39 -17.56 10.74
N LYS A 172 28.17 -17.19 11.03
CA LYS A 172 27.89 -16.08 11.96
C LYS A 172 28.52 -16.32 13.34
N THR A 173 28.56 -17.56 13.81
CA THR A 173 29.20 -17.96 15.07
C THR A 173 30.72 -17.77 15.05
N ASP A 174 31.34 -17.75 13.88
CA ASP A 174 32.78 -17.48 13.69
C ASP A 174 33.11 -15.98 13.71
N GLY A 175 32.08 -15.11 13.92
CA GLY A 175 32.24 -13.65 13.98
C GLY A 175 32.12 -12.93 12.64
N PHE A 176 31.81 -13.60 11.55
CA PHE A 176 31.55 -12.96 10.27
C PHE A 176 30.18 -12.29 10.25
N LYS A 177 30.11 -11.02 9.80
CA LYS A 177 28.87 -10.25 9.65
C LYS A 177 28.64 -9.86 8.21
N MET A 178 27.43 -10.14 7.69
CA MET A 178 27.06 -9.74 6.33
C MET A 178 26.61 -8.29 6.26
N TYR A 179 26.95 -7.65 5.15
CA TYR A 179 26.55 -6.28 4.80
C TYR A 179 25.93 -6.27 3.42
N GLU A 180 24.78 -5.59 3.30
CA GLU A 180 24.08 -5.33 2.05
C GLU A 180 23.73 -6.57 1.21
N SER A 181 23.79 -7.76 1.80
CA SER A 181 23.41 -9.02 1.15
C SER A 181 21.88 -9.17 1.00
N ASN A 182 21.11 -8.27 1.57
CA ASN A 182 19.65 -8.16 1.48
C ASN A 182 19.18 -7.12 0.44
N ILE A 183 20.10 -6.50 -0.29
CA ILE A 183 19.78 -5.65 -1.44
C ILE A 183 19.69 -6.55 -2.67
N ASP A 184 18.54 -6.48 -3.37
CA ASP A 184 18.39 -7.21 -4.64
C ASP A 184 19.45 -6.74 -5.65
N PRO A 185 20.15 -7.64 -6.36
CA PRO A 185 21.24 -7.25 -7.27
C PRO A 185 20.84 -6.25 -8.35
N PHE A 186 19.59 -6.30 -8.87
CA PHE A 186 19.15 -5.34 -9.86
C PHE A 186 18.95 -3.93 -9.24
N LEU A 187 18.55 -3.82 -7.96
CA LEU A 187 18.52 -2.51 -7.27
C LEU A 187 19.94 -1.96 -7.11
N ARG A 188 20.90 -2.83 -6.81
CA ARG A 188 22.31 -2.45 -6.77
C ARG A 188 22.80 -1.93 -8.12
N TYR A 189 22.44 -2.60 -9.21
CA TYR A 189 22.72 -2.14 -10.57
C TYR A 189 22.12 -0.76 -10.85
N ILE A 190 20.86 -0.54 -10.48
CA ILE A 190 20.18 0.76 -10.58
C ILE A 190 20.94 1.85 -9.81
N HIS A 191 21.41 1.53 -8.58
CA HIS A 191 22.18 2.45 -7.77
C HIS A 191 23.54 2.81 -8.42
N GLU A 192 24.27 1.82 -8.92
CA GLU A 192 25.60 2.02 -9.53
C GLU A 192 25.55 2.82 -10.83
N GLN A 193 24.57 2.52 -11.68
CA GLN A 193 24.38 3.21 -12.96
C GLN A 193 23.63 4.55 -12.84
N ASN A 194 23.21 4.93 -11.63
CA ASN A 194 22.35 6.10 -11.40
C ASN A 194 21.06 6.11 -12.24
N ILE A 195 20.57 4.92 -12.61
CA ILE A 195 19.33 4.77 -13.35
C ILE A 195 18.14 5.10 -12.44
N LYS A 196 17.21 5.90 -12.93
CA LYS A 196 15.91 6.08 -12.30
C LYS A 196 15.00 4.92 -12.74
N PRO A 197 14.44 4.13 -11.81
CA PRO A 197 13.73 2.89 -12.14
C PRO A 197 12.53 3.04 -13.10
N CYS A 198 11.95 4.22 -13.17
CA CYS A 198 10.90 4.61 -14.12
C CYS A 198 11.32 5.83 -14.95
N GLY A 199 12.63 6.07 -15.05
CA GLY A 199 13.20 7.17 -15.83
C GLY A 199 13.47 6.78 -17.27
N TRP A 200 14.02 7.73 -18.00
CA TRP A 200 14.44 7.54 -19.38
C TRP A 200 15.87 7.02 -19.44
N VAL A 201 16.11 6.12 -20.37
CA VAL A 201 17.42 5.59 -20.69
C VAL A 201 17.69 5.68 -22.19
N SER A 202 18.97 5.76 -22.52
CA SER A 202 19.51 5.68 -23.86
C SER A 202 20.41 4.47 -23.96
N VAL A 203 20.28 3.70 -25.03
CA VAL A 203 21.10 2.53 -25.32
C VAL A 203 21.75 2.71 -26.66
N THR A 204 23.10 2.76 -26.68
CA THR A 204 23.88 3.07 -27.88
C THR A 204 24.40 1.83 -28.58
N GLU A 205 24.73 0.79 -27.82
CA GLU A 205 25.25 -0.48 -28.32
C GLU A 205 24.34 -1.62 -27.91
N TYR A 206 23.68 -2.23 -28.87
CA TYR A 206 22.78 -3.35 -28.65
C TYR A 206 22.69 -4.24 -29.90
N LYS A 207 22.17 -5.44 -29.70
CA LYS A 207 21.82 -6.37 -30.76
C LYS A 207 20.34 -6.74 -30.66
N GLU A 208 19.75 -7.18 -31.74
CA GLU A 208 18.45 -7.82 -31.67
C GLU A 208 18.53 -9.10 -30.82
N GLU A 209 17.51 -9.35 -29.99
CA GLU A 209 17.44 -10.57 -29.17
C GLU A 209 17.00 -11.73 -30.07
N ASP A 210 17.84 -12.74 -30.17
CA ASP A 210 17.64 -13.92 -31.02
C ASP A 210 17.31 -15.20 -30.23
N ASN A 211 17.27 -15.12 -28.90
CA ASN A 211 16.92 -16.24 -28.03
C ASN A 211 15.42 -16.32 -27.79
N ASP A 212 14.79 -17.41 -28.24
CA ASP A 212 13.33 -17.63 -28.12
C ASP A 212 12.82 -17.58 -26.67
N ASP A 213 13.63 -17.99 -25.68
CA ASP A 213 13.24 -17.96 -24.27
C ASP A 213 13.05 -16.54 -23.73
N TYR A 214 13.59 -15.53 -24.42
CA TYR A 214 13.47 -14.12 -24.09
C TYR A 214 12.64 -13.33 -25.10
N SER A 215 12.02 -14.00 -26.06
CA SER A 215 11.13 -13.38 -27.04
C SER A 215 9.88 -12.82 -26.37
N THR A 216 9.55 -11.59 -26.70
CA THR A 216 8.40 -10.86 -26.11
C THR A 216 7.47 -10.30 -27.17
N ARG A 217 6.31 -9.79 -26.73
CA ARG A 217 5.38 -9.02 -27.56
C ARG A 217 5.78 -7.58 -27.78
N CYS A 218 6.92 -7.14 -27.27
CA CYS A 218 7.40 -5.80 -27.54
C CYS A 218 7.78 -5.64 -29.01
N ASP A 219 7.61 -4.42 -29.51
CA ASP A 219 7.97 -4.08 -30.87
C ASP A 219 9.46 -4.28 -31.12
N TYR A 220 10.30 -3.95 -30.14
CA TYR A 220 11.75 -4.14 -30.18
C TYR A 220 12.19 -5.05 -29.03
N ASN A 221 12.90 -6.11 -29.39
CA ASN A 221 13.57 -7.02 -28.44
C ASN A 221 15.07 -6.88 -28.64
N ILE A 222 15.78 -6.40 -27.63
CA ILE A 222 17.21 -6.08 -27.73
C ILE A 222 18.02 -6.69 -26.59
N LEU A 223 19.27 -7.03 -26.91
CA LEU A 223 20.29 -7.52 -25.98
C LEU A 223 21.42 -6.49 -25.87
N THR A 224 21.83 -6.14 -24.66
CA THR A 224 22.93 -5.20 -24.43
C THR A 224 23.76 -5.57 -23.19
N ASP A 225 24.99 -5.07 -23.14
CA ASP A 225 25.81 -5.13 -21.92
C ASP A 225 25.36 -4.04 -20.92
N HIS A 226 25.45 -4.35 -19.63
CA HIS A 226 25.02 -3.46 -18.54
C HIS A 226 25.68 -2.08 -18.56
N LYS A 227 26.83 -1.91 -19.22
CA LYS A 227 27.57 -0.65 -19.33
C LYS A 227 27.02 0.28 -20.39
N ASN A 228 26.23 -0.23 -21.34
CA ASN A 228 25.72 0.52 -22.48
C ASN A 228 24.34 1.16 -22.22
N VAL A 229 23.83 1.03 -21.00
CA VAL A 229 22.54 1.64 -20.58
C VAL A 229 22.81 2.94 -19.86
N ASN A 230 22.53 4.06 -20.50
CA ASN A 230 22.82 5.39 -19.97
C ASN A 230 21.55 6.10 -19.51
N PRO A 231 21.45 6.59 -18.27
CA PRO A 231 20.33 7.40 -17.85
C PRO A 231 20.33 8.76 -18.55
N ILE A 232 19.16 9.20 -19.01
CA ILE A 232 18.97 10.52 -19.62
C ILE A 232 17.87 11.28 -18.89
N VAL A 233 17.92 12.61 -18.95
CA VAL A 233 16.91 13.48 -18.33
C VAL A 233 15.91 13.92 -19.40
N VAL A 234 14.68 13.44 -19.27
CA VAL A 234 13.55 13.87 -20.09
C VAL A 234 12.41 14.28 -19.14
N ASN A 235 11.85 15.46 -19.36
CA ASN A 235 10.79 16.02 -18.49
C ASN A 235 9.38 15.59 -18.93
N ASN A 236 9.27 14.54 -19.72
CA ASN A 236 8.02 14.01 -20.23
C ASN A 236 7.87 12.54 -19.82
N ILE A 237 6.63 12.06 -19.79
CA ILE A 237 6.30 10.64 -19.61
C ILE A 237 5.90 10.10 -20.99
N ALA A 238 6.39 8.89 -21.32
CA ALA A 238 6.04 8.21 -22.57
C ALA A 238 4.51 8.00 -22.67
N PRO A 239 3.95 7.94 -23.88
CA PRO A 239 2.50 7.76 -24.09
C PRO A 239 2.09 6.31 -23.80
N LEU A 240 2.14 5.93 -22.50
CA LEU A 240 1.82 4.61 -22.03
C LEU A 240 0.37 4.25 -22.31
N LEU A 241 0.09 2.99 -22.66
CA LEU A 241 -1.27 2.47 -22.76
C LEU A 241 -1.74 1.94 -21.40
N VAL A 242 -2.83 2.51 -20.92
CA VAL A 242 -3.48 2.11 -19.66
C VAL A 242 -4.79 1.40 -19.99
N ALA A 243 -4.84 0.10 -19.73
CA ALA A 243 -6.05 -0.71 -19.89
C ALA A 243 -6.71 -0.89 -18.51
N SER A 244 -8.01 -0.67 -18.45
CA SER A 244 -8.84 -0.97 -17.27
C SER A 244 -9.83 -2.07 -17.63
N PHE A 245 -10.01 -3.05 -16.75
CA PHE A 245 -10.97 -4.14 -16.95
C PHE A 245 -11.83 -4.37 -15.71
N ASP A 246 -12.96 -4.99 -15.95
CA ASP A 246 -13.93 -5.41 -14.93
C ASP A 246 -14.65 -6.67 -15.38
N ILE A 247 -15.13 -7.50 -14.47
CA ILE A 247 -15.87 -8.73 -14.79
C ILE A 247 -17.28 -8.69 -14.22
N GLU A 248 -18.24 -9.17 -14.99
CA GLU A 248 -19.59 -9.43 -14.55
C GLU A 248 -19.83 -10.93 -14.42
N CYS A 249 -20.43 -11.34 -13.32
CA CYS A 249 -20.66 -12.75 -13.00
C CYS A 249 -22.13 -13.07 -12.82
N MET A 250 -22.52 -14.31 -13.13
CA MET A 250 -23.87 -14.81 -12.92
C MET A 250 -23.96 -15.58 -11.62
N SER A 251 -25.01 -15.38 -10.82
CA SER A 251 -25.33 -16.30 -9.72
C SER A 251 -26.54 -17.16 -10.06
N SER A 252 -26.40 -18.46 -9.88
CA SER A 252 -27.49 -19.41 -10.07
C SER A 252 -28.54 -19.33 -8.96
N HIS A 253 -28.19 -18.84 -7.79
CA HIS A 253 -29.08 -18.71 -6.63
C HIS A 253 -29.64 -17.28 -6.46
N GLY A 254 -29.11 -16.29 -7.17
CA GLY A 254 -29.49 -14.89 -7.01
C GLY A 254 -28.76 -14.15 -5.87
N ASP A 255 -27.84 -14.81 -5.21
CA ASP A 255 -26.92 -14.25 -4.21
C ASP A 255 -25.63 -13.72 -4.84
N PHE A 256 -24.66 -13.29 -4.00
CA PHE A 256 -23.37 -12.83 -4.49
C PHE A 256 -22.62 -13.96 -5.22
N PRO A 257 -22.11 -13.72 -6.45
CA PRO A 257 -21.46 -14.75 -7.24
C PRO A 257 -20.20 -15.31 -6.57
N VAL A 258 -20.00 -16.63 -6.65
CA VAL A 258 -18.87 -17.35 -6.07
C VAL A 258 -18.20 -18.22 -7.12
N ALA A 259 -16.92 -17.95 -7.40
CA ALA A 259 -16.15 -18.63 -8.46
C ALA A 259 -16.04 -20.16 -8.25
N LYS A 260 -15.95 -20.61 -6.99
CA LYS A 260 -15.90 -22.01 -6.60
C LYS A 260 -16.88 -22.25 -5.48
N LYS A 261 -17.90 -23.06 -5.74
CA LYS A 261 -18.91 -23.43 -4.74
C LYS A 261 -18.50 -24.65 -3.94
N ASP A 262 -18.84 -24.64 -2.67
CA ASP A 262 -18.77 -25.76 -1.73
C ASP A 262 -20.12 -25.98 -1.06
N TYR A 263 -20.17 -26.87 -0.09
CA TYR A 263 -21.41 -27.21 0.62
C TYR A 263 -21.63 -26.41 1.92
N ARG A 264 -20.92 -25.26 2.09
CA ARG A 264 -21.00 -24.46 3.33
C ARG A 264 -22.42 -24.00 3.64
N LYS A 265 -23.20 -23.56 2.66
CA LYS A 265 -24.58 -23.15 2.85
C LYS A 265 -25.48 -24.33 3.26
N VAL A 266 -25.26 -25.50 2.66
CA VAL A 266 -25.94 -26.72 3.06
C VAL A 266 -25.56 -27.12 4.48
N ALA A 267 -24.31 -27.00 4.87
CA ALA A 267 -23.86 -27.24 6.25
C ALA A 267 -24.53 -26.28 7.25
N GLN A 268 -24.68 -25.00 6.88
CA GLN A 268 -25.40 -24.00 7.69
C GLN A 268 -26.91 -24.33 7.80
N ASP A 269 -27.56 -24.74 6.71
CA ASP A 269 -28.96 -25.14 6.75
C ASP A 269 -29.18 -26.39 7.62
N LEU A 270 -28.29 -27.39 7.53
CA LEU A 270 -28.34 -28.55 8.41
C LEU A 270 -28.11 -28.17 9.88
N ALA A 271 -27.25 -27.20 10.15
CA ALA A 271 -27.07 -26.65 11.49
C ALA A 271 -28.34 -25.96 12.02
N ILE A 272 -29.08 -25.24 11.16
CA ILE A 272 -30.39 -24.66 11.51
C ILE A 272 -31.39 -25.74 11.81
N VAL A 273 -31.47 -26.81 11.00
CA VAL A 273 -32.33 -27.96 11.22
C VAL A 273 -32.00 -28.64 12.55
N ALA A 274 -30.73 -28.82 12.88
CA ALA A 274 -30.31 -29.39 14.16
C ALA A 274 -30.77 -28.54 15.35
N LYS A 275 -30.64 -27.24 15.28
CA LYS A 275 -31.10 -26.29 16.31
C LYS A 275 -32.61 -26.26 16.45
N ALA A 276 -33.36 -26.59 15.39
CA ALA A 276 -34.81 -26.69 15.42
C ALA A 276 -35.29 -27.97 16.13
N GLY A 277 -34.38 -28.83 16.61
CA GLY A 277 -34.70 -30.01 17.41
C GLY A 277 -35.06 -31.27 16.60
N TYR A 278 -34.70 -31.31 15.33
CA TYR A 278 -34.85 -32.53 14.52
C TYR A 278 -33.83 -33.57 14.95
N ASN A 279 -34.29 -34.78 15.05
CA ASN A 279 -33.44 -35.93 15.38
C ASN A 279 -32.81 -36.49 14.10
N PHE A 280 -31.49 -36.54 14.05
CA PHE A 280 -30.75 -37.02 12.90
C PHE A 280 -30.40 -38.51 13.05
N ASP A 281 -30.83 -39.30 12.08
CA ASP A 281 -30.28 -40.63 11.80
C ASP A 281 -29.68 -40.65 10.37
N ALA A 282 -29.04 -41.72 10.00
CA ALA A 282 -28.36 -41.85 8.71
C ALA A 282 -29.32 -41.72 7.51
N ASP A 283 -30.57 -42.21 7.66
CA ASP A 283 -31.58 -42.15 6.59
C ASP A 283 -32.11 -40.72 6.43
N PHE A 284 -32.34 -40.00 7.53
CA PHE A 284 -32.76 -38.60 7.49
C PHE A 284 -31.67 -37.68 6.91
N ILE A 285 -30.38 -37.90 7.24
CA ILE A 285 -29.25 -37.17 6.61
C ILE A 285 -29.24 -37.47 5.12
N SER A 286 -29.39 -38.73 4.70
CA SER A 286 -29.44 -39.08 3.29
C SER A 286 -30.59 -38.41 2.57
N TYR A 287 -31.76 -38.35 3.18
CA TYR A 287 -32.94 -37.65 2.67
C TYR A 287 -32.67 -36.13 2.49
N CYS A 288 -32.13 -35.49 3.50
CA CYS A 288 -31.74 -34.07 3.44
C CYS A 288 -30.76 -33.82 2.29
N LEU A 289 -29.71 -34.63 2.20
CA LEU A 289 -28.65 -34.46 1.18
C LEU A 289 -29.09 -34.87 -0.23
N GLU A 290 -30.11 -35.69 -0.40
CA GLU A 290 -30.75 -35.93 -1.69
C GLU A 290 -31.69 -34.80 -2.11
N THR A 291 -32.34 -34.16 -1.12
CA THR A 291 -33.29 -33.06 -1.36
C THR A 291 -32.62 -31.80 -1.91
N ILE A 292 -31.32 -31.52 -1.59
CA ILE A 292 -30.59 -30.35 -2.13
C ILE A 292 -30.50 -30.32 -3.66
N TYR A 293 -30.73 -31.46 -4.34
CA TYR A 293 -30.71 -31.56 -5.81
C TYR A 293 -32.09 -31.42 -6.46
N LYS A 294 -33.14 -31.38 -5.67
CA LYS A 294 -34.53 -31.28 -6.17
C LYS A 294 -34.90 -29.84 -6.53
N ALA A 295 -35.95 -29.67 -7.34
CA ALA A 295 -36.41 -28.35 -7.76
C ALA A 295 -36.85 -27.47 -6.58
N ASP A 296 -37.62 -28.07 -5.67
CA ASP A 296 -38.16 -27.43 -4.48
C ASP A 296 -37.43 -27.94 -3.24
N ALA A 297 -36.15 -27.63 -3.11
CA ALA A 297 -35.29 -28.08 -2.02
C ALA A 297 -35.86 -27.70 -0.64
N GLN A 298 -36.81 -28.55 -0.14
CA GLN A 298 -37.55 -28.35 1.10
C GLN A 298 -37.58 -29.67 1.88
N ILE A 299 -37.24 -29.61 3.18
CA ILE A 299 -37.12 -30.81 4.03
C ILE A 299 -38.51 -31.23 4.57
N ASP A 300 -39.28 -30.31 5.16
CA ASP A 300 -40.64 -30.50 5.67
C ASP A 300 -41.37 -29.13 5.67
N ASP A 301 -42.63 -29.09 6.19
CA ASP A 301 -43.47 -27.90 6.17
C ASP A 301 -42.79 -26.61 6.71
N GLY A 302 -41.98 -26.00 5.84
CA GLY A 302 -41.40 -24.69 6.07
C GLY A 302 -39.87 -24.62 6.12
N ILE A 303 -39.15 -25.75 6.26
CA ILE A 303 -37.69 -25.71 6.29
C ILE A 303 -37.12 -25.86 4.89
N LYS A 304 -36.57 -24.75 4.37
CA LYS A 304 -35.85 -24.70 3.08
C LYS A 304 -34.39 -25.09 3.26
N ILE A 305 -33.89 -25.95 2.38
CA ILE A 305 -32.46 -26.24 2.27
C ILE A 305 -31.92 -25.66 0.97
N HIS A 306 -30.68 -25.19 0.97
CA HIS A 306 -30.06 -24.59 -0.23
C HIS A 306 -29.97 -25.62 -1.36
N LYS A 307 -30.62 -25.31 -2.48
CA LYS A 307 -30.46 -26.06 -3.71
C LYS A 307 -29.06 -25.93 -4.23
N VAL A 308 -28.47 -27.01 -4.69
CA VAL A 308 -27.13 -27.03 -5.28
C VAL A 308 -27.16 -27.49 -6.74
N TYR A 309 -26.16 -27.04 -7.50
CA TYR A 309 -26.03 -27.38 -8.91
C TYR A 309 -24.71 -28.14 -9.11
N PRO A 310 -24.75 -29.46 -9.27
CA PRO A 310 -23.57 -30.29 -9.46
C PRO A 310 -23.00 -30.11 -10.88
N LYS A 311 -21.68 -30.36 -11.04
CA LYS A 311 -21.02 -30.34 -12.36
C LYS A 311 -21.48 -31.47 -13.30
N ASN A 312 -21.84 -32.63 -12.73
CA ASN A 312 -22.27 -33.82 -13.46
C ASN A 312 -23.61 -34.30 -12.92
N THR A 313 -24.31 -35.10 -13.68
CA THR A 313 -25.54 -35.78 -13.23
C THR A 313 -25.26 -36.57 -11.97
N VAL A 314 -26.14 -36.43 -10.99
CA VAL A 314 -26.00 -37.08 -9.68
C VAL A 314 -26.57 -38.50 -9.76
N ASP A 315 -25.74 -39.48 -9.42
CA ASP A 315 -26.16 -40.86 -9.24
C ASP A 315 -26.24 -41.18 -7.74
N PHE A 316 -27.45 -41.21 -7.22
CA PHE A 316 -27.69 -41.48 -5.81
C PHE A 316 -27.26 -42.88 -5.36
N SER A 317 -27.22 -43.88 -6.26
CA SER A 317 -26.74 -45.23 -5.94
C SER A 317 -25.25 -45.21 -5.53
N ILE A 318 -24.48 -44.27 -6.04
CA ILE A 318 -23.03 -44.11 -5.73
C ILE A 318 -22.82 -43.22 -4.48
N ILE A 319 -23.72 -42.25 -4.27
CA ILE A 319 -23.54 -41.26 -3.21
C ILE A 319 -24.06 -41.74 -1.87
N ARG A 320 -25.22 -42.43 -1.87
CA ARG A 320 -25.87 -42.93 -0.63
C ARG A 320 -24.94 -43.80 0.22
N PRO A 321 -24.18 -44.77 -0.33
CA PRO A 321 -23.22 -45.54 0.47
C PRO A 321 -22.11 -44.63 1.12
N LYS A 322 -21.69 -43.58 0.44
CA LYS A 322 -20.70 -42.65 0.99
C LYS A 322 -21.27 -41.82 2.13
N ILE A 323 -22.53 -41.38 1.99
CA ILE A 323 -23.25 -40.66 3.06
C ILE A 323 -23.36 -41.57 4.28
N MET A 324 -23.82 -42.82 4.09
CA MET A 324 -23.94 -43.80 5.17
C MET A 324 -22.63 -44.09 5.90
N THR A 325 -21.51 -44.10 5.18
CA THR A 325 -20.14 -44.31 5.77
C THR A 325 -19.70 -43.16 6.67
N GLU A 326 -20.11 -41.94 6.41
CA GLU A 326 -19.71 -40.75 7.18
C GLU A 326 -20.87 -40.21 8.06
N ALA A 327 -22.05 -40.90 8.06
CA ALA A 327 -23.25 -40.43 8.74
C ALA A 327 -23.02 -40.21 10.24
N ASP A 328 -22.35 -41.13 10.93
CA ASP A 328 -22.06 -41.01 12.38
C ASP A 328 -21.29 -39.74 12.73
N LYS A 329 -20.30 -39.38 11.90
CA LYS A 329 -19.52 -38.14 12.10
C LYS A 329 -20.34 -36.87 11.82
N ILE A 330 -21.27 -36.95 10.83
CA ILE A 330 -22.18 -35.85 10.54
C ILE A 330 -23.14 -35.66 11.70
N ILE A 331 -23.71 -36.74 12.22
CA ILE A 331 -24.62 -36.74 13.39
C ILE A 331 -23.89 -36.14 14.60
N GLU A 332 -22.68 -36.63 14.92
CA GLU A 332 -21.89 -36.12 16.06
C GLU A 332 -21.71 -34.61 15.98
N ILE A 333 -21.36 -34.07 14.80
CA ILE A 333 -21.17 -32.62 14.60
C ILE A 333 -22.50 -31.87 14.74
N LEU A 334 -23.61 -32.41 14.21
CA LEU A 334 -24.92 -31.79 14.29
C LEU A 334 -25.48 -31.81 15.73
N ASP A 335 -25.24 -32.88 16.48
CA ASP A 335 -25.57 -32.97 17.91
C ASP A 335 -24.73 -31.96 18.74
N GLU A 336 -23.43 -31.81 18.45
CA GLU A 336 -22.63 -30.76 19.05
C GLU A 336 -23.22 -29.36 18.76
N ILE A 337 -23.67 -29.11 17.53
CA ILE A 337 -24.27 -27.83 17.13
C ILE A 337 -25.63 -27.61 17.81
N SER A 338 -26.46 -28.65 17.95
CA SER A 338 -27.80 -28.57 18.59
C SER A 338 -27.68 -28.18 20.07
N ASN A 339 -26.62 -28.62 20.72
CA ASN A 339 -26.35 -28.37 22.13
C ASN A 339 -25.69 -26.99 22.41
N ILE A 340 -25.45 -26.19 21.38
CA ILE A 340 -24.92 -24.81 21.54
C ILE A 340 -26.07 -23.91 21.99
N THR A 341 -26.07 -23.51 23.25
CA THR A 341 -26.88 -22.38 23.73
C THR A 341 -26.12 -21.09 23.43
N VAL A 342 -26.72 -20.24 22.60
CA VAL A 342 -26.15 -18.89 22.34
C VAL A 342 -26.59 -18.02 23.50
N ASP A 343 -25.70 -17.76 24.44
CA ASP A 343 -25.82 -16.61 25.34
C ASP A 343 -25.33 -15.37 24.62
N ASP A 344 -26.25 -14.41 24.38
CA ASP A 344 -25.99 -13.11 23.75
C ASP A 344 -25.23 -12.15 24.69
N ASN A 345 -24.58 -12.62 25.74
CA ASN A 345 -23.82 -11.81 26.69
C ASN A 345 -22.34 -12.21 26.68
N ASP A 346 -21.54 -11.64 25.80
CA ASP A 346 -20.09 -11.51 25.97
C ASP A 346 -19.81 -10.41 27.00
N ASN A 347 -19.87 -10.74 28.29
CA ASN A 347 -19.22 -9.99 29.34
C ASN A 347 -18.08 -10.85 29.90
N ASP A 348 -16.85 -10.52 29.52
CA ASP A 348 -15.65 -10.97 30.22
C ASP A 348 -15.61 -10.32 31.60
N ASP A 349 -16.10 -11.01 32.62
CA ASP A 349 -15.74 -10.77 34.01
C ASP A 349 -15.32 -12.09 34.65
N ASP A 350 -14.03 -12.15 34.97
CA ASP A 350 -13.43 -13.19 35.78
C ASP A 350 -14.05 -13.24 37.18
N ASP A 351 -14.82 -14.29 37.46
CA ASP A 351 -14.95 -14.80 38.83
C ASP A 351 -15.29 -16.30 38.80
N GLU A 352 -14.40 -17.10 39.46
CA GLU A 352 -14.52 -18.53 39.63
C GLU A 352 -15.72 -18.90 40.49
N VAL A 353 -16.73 -19.54 39.92
CA VAL A 353 -17.59 -20.50 40.64
C VAL A 353 -18.15 -21.58 39.71
N ALA A 354 -17.80 -22.83 40.03
CA ALA A 354 -18.40 -24.14 39.69
C ALA A 354 -19.32 -24.31 38.49
N ALA A 355 -18.78 -25.01 37.45
CA ALA A 355 -19.39 -26.02 36.60
C ALA A 355 -20.85 -25.83 36.18
N ALA A 356 -21.09 -24.94 35.17
CA ALA A 356 -22.17 -25.04 34.21
C ALA A 356 -21.57 -25.39 32.83
N PRO A 357 -22.34 -26.07 31.90
CA PRO A 357 -21.80 -26.39 30.57
C PRO A 357 -21.38 -25.11 29.84
N LYS A 358 -20.13 -25.04 29.37
CA LYS A 358 -19.54 -23.89 28.69
C LYS A 358 -20.38 -23.56 27.46
N SER A 359 -20.96 -22.37 27.42
CA SER A 359 -21.57 -21.80 26.22
C SER A 359 -20.52 -21.77 25.11
N MET A 360 -20.78 -22.44 24.00
CA MET A 360 -19.92 -22.38 22.82
C MET A 360 -20.13 -21.05 22.09
N THR A 361 -19.05 -20.33 21.85
CA THR A 361 -19.06 -19.04 21.14
C THR A 361 -19.43 -19.22 19.65
N VAL A 362 -19.92 -18.16 18.98
CA VAL A 362 -20.16 -18.12 17.51
C VAL A 362 -18.95 -18.63 16.72
N LYS A 363 -17.75 -18.43 17.25
CA LYS A 363 -16.50 -18.93 16.65
C LYS A 363 -16.41 -20.45 16.64
N GLN A 364 -16.91 -21.12 17.66
CA GLN A 364 -16.93 -22.59 17.74
C GLN A 364 -17.99 -23.19 16.81
N GLN A 365 -19.15 -22.55 16.67
CA GLN A 365 -20.15 -22.94 15.68
C GLN A 365 -19.59 -22.87 14.25
N ASN A 366 -18.91 -21.77 13.89
CA ASN A 366 -18.29 -21.62 12.58
C ASN A 366 -17.23 -22.71 12.30
N ILE A 367 -16.52 -23.17 13.34
CA ILE A 367 -15.55 -24.29 13.21
C ILE A 367 -16.27 -25.61 12.89
N LEU A 368 -17.39 -25.89 13.57
CA LEU A 368 -18.17 -27.11 13.35
C LEU A 368 -18.83 -27.10 11.96
N GLU A 369 -19.43 -25.99 11.54
CA GLU A 369 -19.96 -25.82 10.19
C GLU A 369 -18.87 -26.02 9.13
N SER A 370 -17.65 -25.54 9.39
CA SER A 370 -16.52 -25.76 8.47
C SER A 370 -16.08 -27.21 8.40
N LYS A 371 -16.10 -27.96 9.53
CA LYS A 371 -15.84 -29.40 9.56
C LYS A 371 -16.92 -30.14 8.76
N LEU A 372 -18.19 -29.81 8.98
CA LEU A 372 -19.32 -30.38 8.26
C LEU A 372 -19.22 -30.16 6.75
N ASN A 373 -18.94 -28.90 6.33
CA ASN A 373 -18.69 -28.58 4.92
C ASN A 373 -17.54 -29.41 4.32
N SER A 374 -16.47 -29.64 5.09
CA SER A 374 -15.34 -30.46 4.63
C SER A 374 -15.76 -31.91 4.37
N ILE A 375 -16.58 -32.50 5.23
CA ILE A 375 -17.09 -33.85 5.05
C ILE A 375 -18.02 -33.89 3.81
N LEU A 376 -18.98 -32.98 3.72
CA LEU A 376 -19.94 -32.91 2.60
C LEU A 376 -19.20 -32.72 1.26
N THR A 377 -18.17 -31.86 1.22
CA THR A 377 -17.36 -31.64 0.00
C THR A 377 -16.60 -32.90 -0.43
N LYS A 378 -16.23 -33.78 0.51
CA LYS A 378 -15.54 -35.05 0.24
C LYS A 378 -16.44 -36.11 -0.32
N ILE A 379 -17.70 -36.24 0.19
CA ILE A 379 -18.61 -37.31 -0.15
C ILE A 379 -19.55 -36.97 -1.29
N LEU A 380 -19.92 -35.72 -1.48
CA LEU A 380 -20.86 -35.25 -2.48
C LEU A 380 -20.16 -34.78 -3.78
N PRO A 381 -20.89 -34.77 -4.92
CA PRO A 381 -20.33 -34.36 -6.20
C PRO A 381 -19.84 -32.91 -6.17
N PRO A 382 -18.77 -32.55 -6.92
CA PRO A 382 -18.30 -31.17 -7.02
C PRO A 382 -19.39 -30.27 -7.62
N LEU A 383 -19.57 -29.08 -7.01
CA LEU A 383 -20.55 -28.10 -7.46
C LEU A 383 -19.97 -27.23 -8.59
N LYS A 384 -20.88 -26.75 -9.46
CA LYS A 384 -20.55 -25.78 -10.50
C LYS A 384 -20.41 -24.40 -9.86
N GLY A 385 -19.27 -23.74 -10.03
CA GLY A 385 -19.08 -22.34 -9.65
C GLY A 385 -19.88 -21.40 -10.55
N ASP A 386 -20.06 -20.16 -10.13
CA ASP A 386 -20.77 -19.17 -10.91
C ASP A 386 -19.90 -18.66 -12.07
N GLU A 387 -20.48 -18.57 -13.27
CA GLU A 387 -19.77 -18.24 -14.50
C GLU A 387 -19.53 -16.73 -14.63
N ILE A 388 -18.40 -16.36 -15.21
CA ILE A 388 -18.17 -15.01 -15.73
C ILE A 388 -19.00 -14.87 -17.00
N ILE A 389 -19.83 -13.84 -17.05
CA ILE A 389 -20.77 -13.61 -18.16
C ILE A 389 -20.31 -12.51 -19.09
N GLN A 390 -19.59 -11.53 -18.60
CA GLN A 390 -18.97 -10.47 -19.41
C GLN A 390 -17.65 -10.02 -18.84
N ILE A 391 -16.73 -9.58 -19.70
CA ILE A 391 -15.50 -8.89 -19.35
C ILE A 391 -15.42 -7.61 -20.17
N GLY A 392 -15.45 -6.45 -19.50
CA GLY A 392 -15.25 -5.14 -20.08
C GLY A 392 -13.78 -4.76 -20.07
N THR A 393 -13.37 -4.01 -21.09
CA THR A 393 -12.02 -3.43 -21.14
C THR A 393 -12.06 -2.07 -21.82
N THR A 394 -11.49 -1.05 -21.19
CA THR A 394 -11.30 0.29 -21.79
C THR A 394 -9.84 0.67 -21.77
N VAL A 395 -9.38 1.39 -22.78
CA VAL A 395 -7.98 1.80 -22.92
C VAL A 395 -7.90 3.29 -23.18
N HIS A 396 -7.01 3.97 -22.48
CA HIS A 396 -6.62 5.33 -22.77
C HIS A 396 -5.09 5.45 -22.93
N LYS A 397 -4.65 6.49 -23.63
CA LYS A 397 -3.24 6.88 -23.66
C LYS A 397 -2.96 7.80 -22.50
N TYR A 398 -1.89 7.52 -21.79
CA TYR A 398 -1.45 8.37 -20.71
C TYR A 398 -1.24 9.82 -21.19
N GLY A 399 -1.67 10.81 -20.39
CA GLY A 399 -1.67 12.22 -20.77
C GLY A 399 -2.91 12.68 -21.55
N SER A 400 -3.88 11.79 -21.83
CA SER A 400 -5.17 12.10 -22.45
C SER A 400 -6.32 11.53 -21.61
N GLU A 401 -7.40 12.30 -21.47
CA GLU A 401 -8.64 11.81 -20.82
C GLU A 401 -9.47 10.94 -21.80
N GLU A 402 -9.14 10.95 -23.08
CA GLU A 402 -9.89 10.27 -24.12
C GLU A 402 -9.66 8.75 -24.05
N ILE A 403 -10.77 8.00 -24.00
CA ILE A 403 -10.74 6.54 -24.12
C ILE A 403 -10.60 6.21 -25.60
N VAL A 404 -9.44 5.66 -25.98
CA VAL A 404 -9.09 5.35 -27.36
C VAL A 404 -9.62 4.01 -27.85
N TYR A 405 -9.99 3.11 -26.92
CA TYR A 405 -10.50 1.78 -27.27
C TYR A 405 -11.43 1.25 -26.17
N LYS A 406 -12.54 0.63 -26.58
CA LYS A 406 -13.51 -0.04 -25.72
C LYS A 406 -13.81 -1.42 -26.25
N ASN A 407 -13.88 -2.39 -25.37
CA ASN A 407 -14.24 -3.77 -25.74
C ASN A 407 -15.12 -4.40 -24.68
N ILE A 408 -16.01 -5.26 -25.12
CA ILE A 408 -16.78 -6.17 -24.26
C ILE A 408 -16.75 -7.58 -24.84
N ILE A 409 -16.39 -8.53 -24.02
CA ILE A 409 -16.46 -9.96 -24.35
C ILE A 409 -17.63 -10.54 -23.55
N SER A 410 -18.67 -11.00 -24.26
CA SER A 410 -19.92 -11.44 -23.65
C SER A 410 -20.12 -12.94 -23.85
N LEU A 411 -20.52 -13.63 -22.82
CA LEU A 411 -21.08 -14.99 -22.92
C LEU A 411 -22.46 -14.87 -23.54
N ASN A 412 -22.70 -15.61 -24.60
CA ASN A 412 -23.86 -15.50 -25.50
C ASN A 412 -23.87 -14.21 -26.36
N SER A 413 -24.90 -14.08 -27.20
CA SER A 413 -25.06 -12.95 -28.11
C SER A 413 -25.28 -11.63 -27.34
N CYS A 414 -24.62 -10.58 -27.77
CA CYS A 414 -24.82 -9.21 -27.29
C CYS A 414 -24.99 -8.29 -28.51
N ASP A 415 -25.90 -7.32 -28.42
CA ASP A 415 -26.07 -6.33 -29.50
C ASP A 415 -24.83 -5.44 -29.62
N ALA A 416 -24.66 -4.87 -30.84
CA ALA A 416 -23.59 -3.95 -31.10
C ALA A 416 -23.71 -2.70 -30.22
N ILE A 417 -22.58 -2.25 -29.70
CA ILE A 417 -22.45 -1.03 -28.91
C ILE A 417 -21.71 0.01 -29.73
N LYS A 418 -22.24 1.23 -29.76
CA LYS A 418 -21.58 2.33 -30.46
C LYS A 418 -20.19 2.56 -29.83
N ASP A 419 -19.18 2.69 -30.72
CA ASP A 419 -17.79 2.95 -30.31
C ASP A 419 -17.18 1.91 -29.34
N ALA A 420 -17.63 0.63 -29.46
CA ALA A 420 -17.04 -0.49 -28.72
C ALA A 420 -17.02 -1.75 -29.58
N ASP A 421 -15.96 -2.55 -29.43
CA ASP A 421 -15.86 -3.87 -30.05
C ASP A 421 -16.59 -4.89 -29.17
N VAL A 422 -17.58 -5.59 -29.74
CA VAL A 422 -18.38 -6.61 -29.05
C VAL A 422 -17.99 -7.99 -29.56
N ILE A 423 -17.49 -8.84 -28.65
CA ILE A 423 -17.14 -10.23 -28.95
C ILE A 423 -18.11 -11.15 -28.23
N SER A 424 -18.89 -11.94 -28.98
CA SER A 424 -19.85 -12.92 -28.43
C SER A 424 -19.21 -14.31 -28.38
N CYS A 425 -19.19 -14.94 -27.22
CA CYS A 425 -18.63 -16.25 -26.95
C CYS A 425 -19.71 -17.29 -26.64
N LYS A 426 -19.48 -18.55 -27.03
CA LYS A 426 -20.40 -19.67 -26.76
C LYS A 426 -20.17 -20.37 -25.43
N SER A 427 -19.03 -20.12 -24.80
CA SER A 427 -18.65 -20.72 -23.51
C SER A 427 -17.75 -19.80 -22.71
N GLU A 428 -17.77 -19.95 -21.38
CA GLU A 428 -16.89 -19.23 -20.47
C GLU A 428 -15.40 -19.51 -20.78
N LYS A 429 -15.09 -20.75 -21.20
CA LYS A 429 -13.74 -21.10 -21.67
C LYS A 429 -13.28 -20.19 -22.80
N GLN A 430 -14.15 -19.99 -23.83
CA GLN A 430 -13.84 -19.11 -24.96
C GLN A 430 -13.72 -17.66 -24.48
N LEU A 431 -14.60 -17.19 -23.62
CA LEU A 431 -14.61 -15.82 -23.08
C LEU A 431 -13.27 -15.49 -22.38
N LEU A 432 -12.80 -16.36 -21.51
CA LEU A 432 -11.51 -16.16 -20.82
C LEU A 432 -10.32 -16.14 -21.78
N LEU A 433 -10.29 -17.06 -22.76
CA LEU A 433 -9.21 -17.12 -23.75
C LEU A 433 -9.23 -15.91 -24.69
N GLU A 434 -10.43 -15.40 -25.05
CA GLU A 434 -10.55 -14.17 -25.87
C GLU A 434 -10.04 -12.94 -25.10
N TRP A 435 -10.31 -12.85 -23.79
CA TRP A 435 -9.73 -11.77 -22.99
C TRP A 435 -8.20 -11.86 -22.93
N ARG A 436 -7.64 -13.05 -22.71
CA ARG A 436 -6.19 -13.26 -22.78
C ARG A 436 -5.62 -12.85 -24.15
N ASN A 437 -6.29 -13.22 -25.23
CA ASN A 437 -5.90 -12.84 -26.59
C ASN A 437 -5.99 -11.33 -26.80
N LEU A 438 -7.04 -10.69 -26.25
CA LEU A 438 -7.21 -9.23 -26.28
C LEU A 438 -6.05 -8.53 -25.56
N MET A 439 -5.67 -8.99 -24.38
CA MET A 439 -4.52 -8.45 -23.64
C MET A 439 -3.23 -8.58 -24.44
N GLY A 440 -3.05 -9.72 -25.13
CA GLY A 440 -1.91 -9.92 -26.03
C GLY A 440 -1.88 -8.95 -27.21
N ARG A 441 -3.02 -8.65 -27.83
CA ARG A 441 -3.13 -7.70 -28.96
C ARG A 441 -2.99 -6.25 -28.53
N LEU A 442 -3.56 -5.87 -27.37
CA LEU A 442 -3.46 -4.53 -26.80
C LEU A 442 -2.06 -4.22 -26.29
N ASN A 443 -1.37 -5.24 -25.76
CA ASN A 443 -0.04 -5.12 -25.16
C ASN A 443 0.07 -3.87 -24.27
N PRO A 444 -0.76 -3.73 -23.20
CA PRO A 444 -0.79 -2.54 -22.39
C PRO A 444 0.51 -2.40 -21.58
N ASP A 445 0.87 -1.16 -21.24
CA ASP A 445 1.95 -0.89 -20.28
C ASP A 445 1.46 -1.05 -18.83
N ILE A 446 0.17 -0.72 -18.64
CA ILE A 446 -0.49 -0.73 -17.34
C ILE A 446 -1.83 -1.44 -17.46
N LEU A 447 -2.10 -2.35 -16.54
CA LEU A 447 -3.39 -3.00 -16.36
C LEU A 447 -4.00 -2.55 -15.03
N SER A 448 -5.20 -2.00 -15.06
CA SER A 448 -5.87 -1.50 -13.87
C SER A 448 -7.30 -2.02 -13.75
N GLY A 449 -7.91 -1.80 -12.61
CA GLY A 449 -9.31 -2.04 -12.31
C GLY A 449 -9.64 -1.65 -10.89
N TYR A 450 -10.85 -1.91 -10.46
CA TYR A 450 -11.31 -1.56 -9.12
C TYR A 450 -11.54 -2.81 -8.28
N ASN A 451 -10.78 -2.98 -7.20
CA ASN A 451 -10.80 -4.18 -6.34
C ASN A 451 -10.35 -5.47 -7.05
N ILE A 452 -9.58 -5.36 -8.10
CA ILE A 452 -9.12 -6.51 -8.89
C ILE A 452 -8.21 -7.45 -8.09
N PHE A 453 -7.51 -6.97 -7.05
CA PHE A 453 -6.73 -7.80 -6.13
C PHE A 453 -7.57 -8.51 -5.07
N GLY A 454 -8.79 -8.02 -4.82
CA GLY A 454 -9.72 -8.61 -3.87
C GLY A 454 -10.74 -9.54 -4.51
N PHE A 455 -10.97 -9.45 -5.82
CA PHE A 455 -12.05 -10.19 -6.49
C PHE A 455 -11.67 -10.72 -7.88
N ASP A 456 -11.51 -9.86 -8.90
CA ASP A 456 -11.53 -10.23 -10.31
C ASP A 456 -10.44 -11.23 -10.70
N MET A 457 -9.20 -10.99 -10.32
CA MET A 457 -8.07 -11.83 -10.75
C MET A 457 -8.14 -13.23 -10.13
N GLU A 458 -8.49 -13.34 -8.85
CA GLU A 458 -8.71 -14.66 -8.25
C GLU A 458 -9.90 -15.37 -8.87
N TYR A 459 -10.98 -14.63 -9.12
CA TYR A 459 -12.19 -15.18 -9.75
C TYR A 459 -11.86 -15.76 -11.11
N MET A 460 -11.23 -15.01 -12.00
CA MET A 460 -10.81 -15.47 -13.33
C MET A 460 -9.89 -16.69 -13.25
N TRP A 461 -8.94 -16.69 -12.30
CA TRP A 461 -8.06 -17.85 -12.08
C TRP A 461 -8.84 -19.11 -11.70
N ILE A 462 -9.73 -19.02 -10.71
CA ILE A 462 -10.54 -20.16 -10.26
C ILE A 462 -11.41 -20.67 -11.40
N ARG A 463 -12.01 -19.77 -12.21
CA ARG A 463 -12.81 -20.14 -13.36
C ARG A 463 -11.96 -20.79 -14.47
N ALA A 464 -10.75 -20.30 -14.69
CA ALA A 464 -9.81 -20.92 -15.63
C ALA A 464 -9.42 -22.35 -15.21
N VAL A 465 -9.17 -22.57 -13.90
CA VAL A 465 -8.91 -23.90 -13.33
C VAL A 465 -10.13 -24.82 -13.50
N GLU A 466 -11.35 -24.34 -13.22
CA GLU A 466 -12.57 -25.11 -13.36
C GLU A 466 -12.84 -25.50 -14.82
N ASN A 467 -12.58 -24.60 -15.76
CA ASN A 467 -12.70 -24.84 -17.21
C ASN A 467 -11.51 -25.63 -17.79
N LYS A 468 -10.52 -26.03 -16.98
CA LYS A 468 -9.32 -26.79 -17.37
C LYS A 468 -8.47 -26.08 -18.44
N ILE A 469 -8.36 -24.76 -18.34
CA ILE A 469 -7.57 -23.90 -19.23
C ILE A 469 -6.55 -23.03 -18.50
N ALA A 470 -6.31 -23.29 -17.22
CA ALA A 470 -5.45 -22.43 -16.41
C ALA A 470 -4.07 -22.21 -17.03
N ASP A 471 -3.46 -23.27 -17.58
CA ASP A 471 -2.16 -23.18 -18.22
C ASP A 471 -2.20 -22.35 -19.50
N ASP A 472 -3.19 -22.57 -20.34
CA ASP A 472 -3.38 -21.80 -21.59
C ASP A 472 -3.73 -20.34 -21.30
N PHE A 473 -4.54 -20.10 -20.28
CA PHE A 473 -4.97 -18.77 -19.87
C PHE A 473 -3.80 -17.90 -19.36
N LEU A 474 -2.90 -18.49 -18.57
CA LEU A 474 -1.79 -17.76 -17.97
C LEU A 474 -0.53 -17.68 -18.85
N LYS A 475 -0.37 -18.60 -19.81
CA LYS A 475 0.80 -18.61 -20.69
C LYS A 475 0.81 -17.38 -21.58
N GLY A 476 1.88 -16.61 -21.50
CA GLY A 476 2.05 -15.38 -22.26
C GLY A 476 0.97 -14.32 -21.97
N LEU A 477 0.42 -14.26 -20.77
CA LEU A 477 -0.46 -13.17 -20.35
C LEU A 477 0.32 -11.89 -20.11
N GLY A 478 1.58 -11.99 -19.63
CA GLY A 478 2.55 -10.90 -19.63
C GLY A 478 3.16 -10.67 -21.02
N ARG A 479 4.28 -9.94 -21.08
CA ARG A 479 4.95 -9.63 -22.34
C ARG A 479 5.83 -10.76 -22.89
N ASN A 480 6.43 -11.59 -22.03
CA ASN A 480 7.20 -12.75 -22.46
C ASN A 480 6.26 -13.84 -22.98
N LEU A 481 6.48 -14.30 -24.24
CA LEU A 481 5.60 -15.23 -24.95
C LEU A 481 5.66 -16.67 -24.39
N THR A 482 6.76 -17.07 -23.82
CA THR A 482 7.00 -18.43 -23.31
C THR A 482 6.71 -18.55 -21.82
N ARG A 483 6.71 -17.44 -21.10
CA ARG A 483 6.46 -17.41 -19.66
C ARG A 483 5.01 -17.74 -19.32
N LYS A 484 4.83 -18.59 -18.32
CA LYS A 484 3.54 -18.80 -17.65
C LYS A 484 3.48 -17.92 -16.42
N SER A 485 2.53 -16.98 -16.39
CA SER A 485 2.25 -16.17 -15.21
C SER A 485 1.64 -17.02 -14.08
N ASP A 486 1.66 -16.49 -12.85
CA ASP A 486 1.05 -17.13 -11.68
C ASP A 486 0.03 -16.18 -11.02
N LEU A 487 -0.92 -16.78 -10.29
CA LEU A 487 -1.68 -16.04 -9.28
C LEU A 487 -0.86 -15.97 -8.00
N ILE A 488 -0.39 -14.79 -7.67
CA ILE A 488 0.35 -14.53 -6.43
C ILE A 488 -0.66 -14.20 -5.34
N VAL A 489 -0.52 -14.87 -4.19
CA VAL A 489 -1.24 -14.54 -2.95
C VAL A 489 -0.21 -13.96 -1.98
N GLN A 490 -0.32 -12.69 -1.69
CA GLN A 490 0.62 -11.96 -0.85
C GLN A 490 -0.09 -11.31 0.32
N LYS A 491 0.35 -11.64 1.54
CA LYS A 491 -0.09 -10.92 2.75
C LYS A 491 0.72 -9.65 2.91
N LEU A 492 0.04 -8.54 3.07
CA LEU A 492 0.62 -7.22 3.31
C LEU A 492 0.01 -6.64 4.58
N SER A 493 0.83 -6.54 5.63
CA SER A 493 0.44 -5.89 6.88
C SER A 493 1.08 -4.51 6.96
N SER A 494 0.30 -3.47 7.22
CA SER A 494 0.79 -2.12 7.41
C SER A 494 -0.08 -1.36 8.42
N SER A 495 0.52 -0.42 9.14
CA SER A 495 -0.21 0.45 10.08
C SER A 495 -1.29 1.32 9.41
N ALA A 496 -1.14 1.63 8.11
CA ALA A 496 -2.07 2.48 7.37
C ALA A 496 -3.26 1.70 6.79
N LEU A 497 -3.05 0.45 6.36
CA LEU A 497 -4.05 -0.36 5.65
C LEU A 497 -4.50 -1.59 6.46
N GLY A 498 -3.91 -1.85 7.65
CA GLY A 498 -4.12 -3.09 8.38
C GLY A 498 -3.57 -4.31 7.64
N ASP A 499 -4.13 -5.49 7.95
CA ASP A 499 -3.80 -6.74 7.28
C ASP A 499 -4.61 -6.88 5.99
N ASN A 500 -3.90 -6.99 4.88
CA ASN A 500 -4.46 -7.18 3.55
C ASN A 500 -3.88 -8.44 2.90
N GLU A 501 -4.71 -9.12 2.11
CA GLU A 501 -4.28 -10.19 1.22
C GLU A 501 -4.48 -9.72 -0.22
N LEU A 502 -3.37 -9.58 -0.95
CA LEU A 502 -3.37 -9.18 -2.35
C LEU A 502 -3.27 -10.44 -3.22
N LYS A 503 -4.20 -10.59 -4.18
CA LYS A 503 -4.23 -11.69 -5.13
C LYS A 503 -4.16 -11.13 -6.54
N TYR A 504 -3.03 -11.33 -7.22
CA TYR A 504 -2.80 -10.72 -8.53
C TYR A 504 -2.03 -11.65 -9.46
N PHE A 505 -2.21 -11.46 -10.76
CA PHE A 505 -1.39 -12.12 -11.78
C PHE A 505 0.01 -11.49 -11.81
N ASP A 506 1.02 -12.34 -11.77
CA ASP A 506 2.41 -11.91 -11.90
C ASP A 506 2.76 -11.72 -13.39
N LEU A 507 2.48 -10.52 -13.90
CA LEU A 507 2.69 -10.15 -15.29
C LEU A 507 4.04 -9.45 -15.45
N ASP A 508 4.89 -10.00 -16.32
CA ASP A 508 6.14 -9.35 -16.69
C ASP A 508 5.90 -8.25 -17.73
N GLY A 509 6.54 -7.12 -17.55
CA GLY A 509 6.46 -5.95 -18.44
C GLY A 509 5.13 -5.20 -18.40
N ILE A 510 4.19 -5.58 -17.54
CA ILE A 510 2.91 -4.92 -17.34
C ILE A 510 2.75 -4.55 -15.87
N VAL A 511 2.58 -3.28 -15.60
CA VAL A 511 2.31 -2.79 -14.23
C VAL A 511 0.84 -2.99 -13.89
N VAL A 512 0.56 -3.70 -12.79
CA VAL A 512 -0.81 -3.97 -12.37
C VAL A 512 -1.18 -3.08 -11.19
N ILE A 513 -2.30 -2.34 -11.31
CA ILE A 513 -2.77 -1.35 -10.34
C ILE A 513 -4.20 -1.66 -9.91
N ASP A 514 -4.42 -1.93 -8.64
CA ASP A 514 -5.76 -1.94 -8.05
C ASP A 514 -6.09 -0.55 -7.50
N LEU A 515 -7.01 0.15 -8.16
CA LEU A 515 -7.36 1.52 -7.79
C LEU A 515 -7.98 1.59 -6.38
N LEU A 516 -8.76 0.60 -5.94
CA LEU A 516 -9.31 0.57 -4.58
C LEU A 516 -8.19 0.65 -3.53
N LYS A 517 -7.10 -0.10 -3.71
CA LYS A 517 -5.97 -0.11 -2.78
C LYS A 517 -5.23 1.23 -2.77
N VAL A 518 -5.12 1.88 -3.91
CA VAL A 518 -4.58 3.25 -4.01
C VAL A 518 -5.46 4.23 -3.26
N MET A 519 -6.77 4.18 -3.47
CA MET A 519 -7.73 5.06 -2.78
C MET A 519 -7.70 4.87 -1.26
N GLN A 520 -7.68 3.62 -0.78
CA GLN A 520 -7.59 3.31 0.65
C GLN A 520 -6.29 3.80 1.29
N ARG A 521 -5.18 3.78 0.53
CA ARG A 521 -3.87 4.23 1.00
C ARG A 521 -3.75 5.75 1.06
N ASP A 522 -4.25 6.44 0.04
CA ASP A 522 -3.92 7.85 -0.20
C ASP A 522 -5.05 8.82 0.23
N HIS A 523 -6.27 8.33 0.41
CA HIS A 523 -7.45 9.14 0.75
C HIS A 523 -8.25 8.53 1.90
N LYS A 524 -8.81 9.40 2.76
CA LYS A 524 -9.77 9.01 3.79
C LYS A 524 -11.17 9.36 3.29
N LEU A 525 -11.98 8.35 3.01
CA LEU A 525 -13.35 8.50 2.50
C LEU A 525 -14.31 7.72 3.39
N ASP A 526 -15.56 8.19 3.45
CA ASP A 526 -16.63 7.50 4.20
C ASP A 526 -17.01 6.17 3.54
N SER A 527 -16.86 6.08 2.22
CA SER A 527 -17.08 4.85 1.46
C SER A 527 -16.09 4.72 0.31
N TYR A 528 -15.52 3.53 0.16
CA TYR A 528 -14.61 3.20 -0.95
C TYR A 528 -15.31 2.43 -2.07
N LYS A 529 -16.64 2.47 -2.18
CA LYS A 529 -17.34 1.96 -3.37
C LYS A 529 -17.00 2.83 -4.58
N LEU A 530 -16.85 2.22 -5.75
CA LEU A 530 -16.47 2.94 -6.99
C LEU A 530 -17.41 4.13 -7.28
N ASP A 531 -18.70 3.95 -7.06
CA ASP A 531 -19.71 5.01 -7.23
C ASP A 531 -19.41 6.25 -6.36
N ASN A 532 -19.14 6.04 -5.07
CA ASN A 532 -18.80 7.12 -4.14
C ASN A 532 -17.48 7.79 -4.51
N VAL A 533 -16.46 7.01 -4.87
CA VAL A 533 -15.15 7.54 -5.30
C VAL A 533 -15.30 8.36 -6.59
N ALA A 534 -16.03 7.87 -7.57
CA ALA A 534 -16.30 8.59 -8.80
C ALA A 534 -17.07 9.90 -8.54
N GLN A 535 -18.10 9.86 -7.70
CA GLN A 535 -18.86 11.05 -7.33
C GLN A 535 -17.99 12.11 -6.64
N VAL A 536 -17.12 11.70 -5.71
CA VAL A 536 -16.25 12.62 -4.95
C VAL A 536 -15.21 13.30 -5.86
N PHE A 537 -14.53 12.53 -6.74
CA PHE A 537 -13.37 13.03 -7.45
C PHE A 537 -13.63 13.52 -8.86
N ILE A 538 -14.61 12.96 -9.55
CA ILE A 538 -14.93 13.31 -10.95
C ILE A 538 -16.36 13.81 -11.16
N GLY A 539 -17.18 13.84 -10.11
CA GLY A 539 -18.57 14.32 -10.15
C GLY A 539 -19.50 13.45 -11.00
N ASP A 540 -19.10 12.22 -11.27
CA ASP A 540 -19.85 11.26 -12.09
C ASP A 540 -20.43 10.14 -11.22
N LYS A 541 -21.47 9.49 -11.69
CA LYS A 541 -22.12 8.39 -11.00
C LYS A 541 -22.15 7.17 -11.89
N LYS A 542 -22.07 6.03 -11.23
CA LYS A 542 -22.34 4.72 -11.81
C LYS A 542 -23.83 4.61 -12.16
N ASP A 543 -24.17 3.94 -13.25
CA ASP A 543 -25.54 3.51 -13.49
C ASP A 543 -25.95 2.51 -12.42
N ASP A 544 -27.11 2.68 -11.77
CA ASP A 544 -27.57 1.81 -10.69
C ASP A 544 -28.19 0.53 -11.25
N LEU A 545 -27.33 -0.44 -11.62
CA LEU A 545 -27.78 -1.77 -12.02
C LEU A 545 -27.53 -2.77 -10.88
N LYS A 546 -28.60 -3.20 -10.24
CA LYS A 546 -28.50 -4.11 -9.08
C LYS A 546 -28.13 -5.53 -9.51
N PRO A 547 -27.39 -6.30 -8.68
CA PRO A 547 -26.96 -7.65 -9.04
C PRO A 547 -28.08 -8.58 -9.52
N HIS A 548 -29.25 -8.56 -8.88
CA HIS A 548 -30.40 -9.39 -9.31
C HIS A 548 -30.95 -8.99 -10.70
N GLU A 549 -30.80 -7.73 -11.11
CA GLU A 549 -31.17 -7.24 -12.44
C GLU A 549 -30.16 -7.73 -13.47
N ILE A 550 -28.88 -7.77 -13.16
CA ILE A 550 -27.84 -8.37 -14.01
C ILE A 550 -28.18 -9.82 -14.32
N PHE A 551 -28.52 -10.62 -13.30
CA PHE A 551 -28.87 -12.04 -13.46
C PHE A 551 -30.14 -12.23 -14.32
N LYS A 552 -31.13 -11.36 -14.15
CA LYS A 552 -32.36 -11.38 -14.95
C LYS A 552 -32.09 -11.00 -16.41
N LYS A 553 -31.36 -9.89 -16.62
CA LYS A 553 -31.02 -9.39 -17.97
C LYS A 553 -30.10 -10.35 -18.72
N PHE A 554 -29.17 -11.01 -18.05
CA PHE A 554 -28.32 -12.00 -18.71
C PHE A 554 -29.12 -13.17 -19.33
N LYS A 555 -30.18 -13.61 -18.67
CA LYS A 555 -31.10 -14.66 -19.16
C LYS A 555 -32.05 -14.16 -20.26
N GLY A 556 -32.14 -12.85 -20.48
CA GLY A 556 -33.00 -12.20 -21.46
C GLY A 556 -32.45 -12.21 -22.88
N SER A 557 -32.76 -11.16 -23.61
CA SER A 557 -32.36 -10.95 -25.02
C SER A 557 -30.88 -10.50 -25.18
N SER A 558 -30.40 -10.40 -26.42
CA SER A 558 -29.11 -9.79 -26.73
C SER A 558 -29.06 -8.30 -26.33
N SER A 559 -30.20 -7.60 -26.42
CA SER A 559 -30.34 -6.21 -25.97
C SER A 559 -30.25 -6.07 -24.44
N ASP A 560 -30.79 -7.03 -23.69
CA ASP A 560 -30.65 -7.04 -22.23
C ASP A 560 -29.19 -7.24 -21.83
N ARG A 561 -28.46 -8.15 -22.52
CA ARG A 561 -27.01 -8.32 -22.30
C ARG A 561 -26.20 -7.12 -22.74
N CYS A 562 -26.65 -6.36 -23.75
CA CYS A 562 -26.06 -5.08 -24.14
C CYS A 562 -26.19 -4.02 -23.02
N THR A 563 -27.28 -4.05 -22.24
CA THR A 563 -27.42 -3.17 -21.05
C THR A 563 -26.35 -3.46 -20.00
N ILE A 564 -26.09 -4.74 -19.70
CA ILE A 564 -25.03 -5.15 -18.76
C ILE A 564 -23.66 -4.73 -19.32
N ALA A 565 -23.45 -4.90 -20.63
CA ALA A 565 -22.21 -4.55 -21.30
C ALA A 565 -21.87 -3.05 -21.21
N ASN A 566 -22.86 -2.17 -21.40
CA ASN A 566 -22.68 -0.73 -21.23
C ASN A 566 -22.31 -0.37 -19.79
N TYR A 567 -22.94 -1.00 -18.82
CA TYR A 567 -22.63 -0.86 -17.41
C TYR A 567 -21.18 -1.27 -17.08
N CYS A 568 -20.75 -2.45 -17.52
CA CYS A 568 -19.38 -2.93 -17.32
C CYS A 568 -18.33 -2.03 -18.00
N ILE A 569 -18.61 -1.52 -19.23
CA ILE A 569 -17.74 -0.55 -19.92
C ILE A 569 -17.65 0.75 -19.13
N GLN A 570 -18.77 1.22 -18.56
CA GLN A 570 -18.78 2.44 -17.75
C GLN A 570 -17.91 2.29 -16.49
N ASP A 571 -17.97 1.16 -15.81
CA ASP A 571 -17.14 0.90 -14.63
C ASP A 571 -15.64 0.94 -14.98
N CYS A 572 -15.24 0.29 -16.07
CA CYS A 572 -13.87 0.38 -16.58
C CYS A 572 -13.47 1.83 -16.91
N ALA A 573 -14.37 2.60 -17.53
CA ALA A 573 -14.12 3.99 -17.93
C ALA A 573 -13.95 4.93 -16.71
N LEU A 574 -14.75 4.73 -15.65
CA LEU A 574 -14.63 5.48 -14.39
C LEU A 574 -13.24 5.29 -13.76
N VAL A 575 -12.73 4.07 -13.75
CA VAL A 575 -11.38 3.76 -13.23
C VAL A 575 -10.32 4.57 -13.98
N ASN A 576 -10.36 4.57 -15.32
CA ASN A 576 -9.41 5.31 -16.14
C ASN A 576 -9.47 6.82 -15.89
N ARG A 577 -10.66 7.38 -15.77
CA ARG A 577 -10.87 8.82 -15.50
C ARG A 577 -10.39 9.21 -14.10
N ILE A 578 -10.58 8.36 -13.09
CA ILE A 578 -10.09 8.60 -11.73
C ILE A 578 -8.56 8.53 -11.71
N LEU A 579 -7.94 7.53 -12.35
CA LEU A 579 -6.48 7.42 -12.48
C LEU A 579 -5.87 8.69 -13.05
N HIS A 580 -6.48 9.24 -14.11
CA HIS A 580 -6.02 10.48 -14.75
C HIS A 580 -6.26 11.71 -13.86
N LYS A 581 -7.48 11.87 -13.31
CA LYS A 581 -7.87 13.01 -12.47
C LYS A 581 -6.97 13.17 -11.24
N LEU A 582 -6.62 12.06 -10.60
CA LEU A 582 -5.79 12.04 -9.40
C LEU A 582 -4.29 11.95 -9.71
N LYS A 583 -3.89 11.98 -10.99
CA LYS A 583 -2.49 11.94 -11.42
C LYS A 583 -1.72 10.77 -10.79
N ILE A 584 -2.37 9.60 -10.70
CA ILE A 584 -1.84 8.45 -9.97
C ILE A 584 -0.53 7.98 -10.60
N MET A 585 -0.42 8.02 -11.93
CA MET A 585 0.79 7.59 -12.62
C MET A 585 1.96 8.55 -12.37
N GLU A 586 1.73 9.85 -12.50
CA GLU A 586 2.74 10.89 -12.25
C GLU A 586 3.30 10.80 -10.83
N ASN A 587 2.39 10.70 -9.86
CA ASN A 587 2.74 10.61 -8.44
C ASN A 587 3.58 9.37 -8.15
N ASN A 588 3.20 8.22 -8.71
CA ASN A 588 3.92 6.97 -8.44
C ASN A 588 5.22 6.85 -9.25
N ILE A 589 5.29 7.32 -10.49
CA ILE A 589 6.55 7.42 -11.25
C ILE A 589 7.53 8.35 -10.53
N GLY A 590 7.08 9.52 -10.08
CA GLY A 590 7.89 10.42 -9.26
C GLY A 590 8.42 9.74 -8.00
N MET A 591 7.54 9.04 -7.26
CA MET A 591 7.92 8.30 -6.05
C MET A 591 8.91 7.15 -6.35
N ALA A 592 8.69 6.38 -7.41
CA ALA A 592 9.58 5.30 -7.83
C ALA A 592 11.00 5.82 -8.11
N ASN A 593 11.09 6.94 -8.82
CA ASN A 593 12.35 7.57 -9.19
C ASN A 593 13.08 8.22 -7.98
N VAL A 594 12.36 8.80 -7.03
CA VAL A 594 12.93 9.35 -5.79
C VAL A 594 13.44 8.25 -4.87
N CYS A 595 12.66 7.19 -4.71
CA CYS A 595 12.99 6.08 -3.81
C CYS A 595 13.88 5.01 -4.45
N LEU A 596 14.16 5.09 -5.76
CA LEU A 596 14.97 4.15 -6.54
C LEU A 596 14.44 2.72 -6.45
N VAL A 597 13.15 2.55 -6.69
CA VAL A 597 12.47 1.24 -6.73
C VAL A 597 11.58 1.11 -7.97
N PRO A 598 11.37 -0.09 -8.51
CA PRO A 598 10.43 -0.32 -9.61
C PRO A 598 9.02 0.16 -9.28
N LEU A 599 8.26 0.57 -10.28
CA LEU A 599 6.89 1.08 -10.15
C LEU A 599 5.96 0.03 -9.49
N ASN A 600 6.09 -1.24 -9.86
CA ASN A 600 5.35 -2.35 -9.27
C ASN A 600 5.51 -2.47 -7.74
N TYR A 601 6.66 -2.06 -7.18
CA TYR A 601 6.89 -2.11 -5.73
C TYR A 601 6.00 -1.13 -4.96
N LEU A 602 5.58 -0.03 -5.59
CA LEU A 602 4.72 0.97 -4.95
C LEU A 602 3.30 0.45 -4.70
N PHE A 603 2.84 -0.51 -5.51
CA PHE A 603 1.50 -1.09 -5.43
C PHE A 603 1.47 -2.43 -4.69
N LYS A 604 2.59 -3.17 -4.69
CA LYS A 604 2.65 -4.55 -4.19
C LYS A 604 3.51 -4.73 -2.93
N ARG A 605 4.29 -3.72 -2.52
CA ARG A 605 5.18 -3.80 -1.34
C ARG A 605 4.96 -2.65 -0.36
N GLY A 606 5.36 -2.86 0.89
CA GLY A 606 5.31 -1.84 1.94
C GLY A 606 6.32 -0.70 1.76
N GLN A 607 6.26 0.31 2.63
CA GLN A 607 7.12 1.50 2.57
C GLN A 607 8.61 1.20 2.83
N GLY A 608 8.92 0.10 3.56
CA GLY A 608 10.28 -0.21 3.99
C GLY A 608 11.28 -0.31 2.86
N ILE A 609 10.92 -1.00 1.76
CA ILE A 609 11.83 -1.19 0.62
C ILE A 609 12.16 0.14 -0.09
N LYS A 610 11.23 1.09 -0.14
CA LYS A 610 11.40 2.41 -0.75
C LYS A 610 12.49 3.20 -0.04
N ILE A 611 12.34 3.32 1.28
CA ILE A 611 13.29 4.06 2.11
C ILE A 611 14.64 3.35 2.17
N PHE A 612 14.63 2.01 2.27
CA PHE A 612 15.86 1.22 2.32
C PHE A 612 16.69 1.37 1.05
N SER A 613 16.06 1.32 -0.13
CA SER A 613 16.75 1.50 -1.41
C SER A 613 17.42 2.89 -1.51
N LEU A 614 16.72 3.95 -1.12
CA LEU A 614 17.26 5.31 -1.10
C LEU A 614 18.45 5.43 -0.14
N VAL A 615 18.31 4.91 1.09
CA VAL A 615 19.40 4.94 2.09
C VAL A 615 20.61 4.14 1.59
N ALA A 616 20.38 2.96 1.00
CA ALA A 616 21.44 2.12 0.45
C ALA A 616 22.24 2.84 -0.66
N LYS A 617 21.55 3.55 -1.56
CA LYS A 617 22.21 4.38 -2.58
C LYS A 617 23.07 5.47 -1.92
N GLN A 618 22.54 6.19 -0.97
CA GLN A 618 23.24 7.27 -0.30
C GLN A 618 24.43 6.78 0.55
N CYS A 619 24.29 5.60 1.17
CA CYS A 619 25.43 4.93 1.84
C CYS A 619 26.53 4.54 0.83
N MET A 620 26.15 3.96 -0.30
CA MET A 620 27.08 3.56 -1.36
C MET A 620 27.88 4.78 -1.87
N ASP A 621 27.23 5.90 -2.16
CA ASP A 621 27.86 7.12 -2.65
C ASP A 621 28.86 7.73 -1.65
N ARG A 622 28.65 7.49 -0.35
CA ARG A 622 29.53 7.97 0.74
C ARG A 622 30.48 6.91 1.26
N ASN A 623 30.64 5.81 0.54
CA ASN A 623 31.53 4.70 0.91
C ASN A 623 31.18 4.00 2.23
N HIS A 624 29.91 4.02 2.64
CA HIS A 624 29.38 3.34 3.81
C HIS A 624 28.65 2.05 3.44
N LEU A 625 28.69 1.06 4.33
CA LEU A 625 27.97 -0.21 4.18
C LEU A 625 26.96 -0.40 5.30
N ILE A 626 25.80 -0.94 4.94
CA ILE A 626 24.69 -1.20 5.86
C ILE A 626 24.77 -2.66 6.34
N PRO A 627 24.86 -2.94 7.66
CA PRO A 627 24.84 -4.31 8.17
C PRO A 627 23.49 -4.97 7.94
N VAL A 628 23.49 -6.29 7.73
CA VAL A 628 22.27 -7.09 7.68
C VAL A 628 21.91 -7.51 9.10
N ASN A 629 21.03 -6.76 9.73
CA ASN A 629 20.47 -7.09 11.03
C ASN A 629 19.24 -7.97 10.87
N LYS A 630 19.21 -9.13 11.56
CA LYS A 630 18.04 -10.01 11.53
C LYS A 630 17.08 -9.60 12.64
N TYR A 631 15.78 -9.67 12.36
CA TYR A 631 14.71 -9.43 13.35
C TYR A 631 14.87 -10.29 14.61
N ALA A 632 15.38 -11.52 14.48
CA ALA A 632 15.64 -12.41 15.60
C ALA A 632 16.76 -11.91 16.52
N ASP A 633 17.77 -11.21 15.98
CA ASP A 633 18.88 -10.68 16.76
C ASP A 633 18.46 -9.43 17.53
N MET A 634 17.48 -8.69 17.04
CA MET A 634 16.89 -7.50 17.68
C MET A 634 15.91 -7.87 18.81
N ARG A 635 15.39 -9.11 18.85
CA ARG A 635 14.52 -9.59 19.93
C ARG A 635 15.23 -9.80 21.27
N LEU A 636 16.55 -9.89 21.27
CA LEU A 636 17.34 -10.12 22.50
C LEU A 636 17.57 -8.85 23.33
N GLU A 637 17.33 -7.68 22.77
CA GLU A 637 17.32 -6.42 23.52
C GLU A 637 15.88 -6.09 23.93
N SER A 638 15.51 -6.44 25.16
CA SER A 638 14.27 -6.10 25.89
C SER A 638 13.05 -5.72 25.02
N ASP A 639 12.32 -6.71 24.57
CA ASP A 639 11.16 -6.58 23.67
C ASP A 639 9.94 -5.85 24.31
N MET A 640 10.04 -5.45 25.56
CA MET A 640 8.92 -4.93 26.34
C MET A 640 8.79 -3.41 26.35
N ASP A 641 9.83 -2.67 25.93
CA ASP A 641 9.87 -1.21 26.11
C ASP A 641 9.57 -0.45 24.80
N GLY A 642 8.37 0.09 24.70
CA GLY A 642 8.05 1.14 23.74
C GLY A 642 8.86 2.42 24.02
N TYR A 643 8.89 3.36 23.10
CA TYR A 643 9.31 4.73 23.36
C TYR A 643 8.09 5.65 23.24
N GLU A 644 8.20 6.85 23.85
CA GLU A 644 7.11 7.81 23.83
C GLU A 644 6.99 8.47 22.46
N GLY A 645 5.76 8.49 21.95
CA GLY A 645 5.42 9.10 20.65
C GLY A 645 5.43 10.63 20.68
N ALA A 646 4.67 11.22 19.75
CA ALA A 646 4.44 12.67 19.72
C ALA A 646 3.77 13.17 21.01
N VAL A 647 4.08 14.40 21.40
CA VAL A 647 3.31 15.08 22.45
C VAL A 647 2.05 15.67 21.81
N VAL A 648 0.96 15.51 22.52
CA VAL A 648 -0.27 16.25 22.30
C VAL A 648 -0.43 17.16 23.50
N LEU A 649 -0.45 18.49 23.29
CA LEU A 649 -0.78 19.41 24.38
C LEU A 649 -2.28 19.29 24.62
N GLU A 650 -2.67 19.06 25.88
CA GLU A 650 -4.08 19.03 26.22
C GLU A 650 -4.74 20.36 25.83
N PRO A 651 -5.85 20.33 25.07
CA PRO A 651 -6.54 21.56 24.69
C PRO A 651 -7.05 22.27 25.94
N LYS A 652 -6.81 23.56 26.00
CA LYS A 652 -7.50 24.39 26.98
C LYS A 652 -8.97 24.49 26.58
N GLU A 653 -9.84 23.91 27.37
CA GLU A 653 -11.26 23.85 27.07
C GLU A 653 -11.86 25.28 27.10
N GLY A 654 -12.45 25.71 25.98
CA GLY A 654 -13.05 27.04 25.87
C GLY A 654 -13.56 27.35 24.47
N ILE A 655 -14.22 28.48 24.38
CA ILE A 655 -14.60 29.09 23.10
C ILE A 655 -13.88 30.44 23.04
N TYR A 656 -13.08 30.64 22.02
CA TYR A 656 -12.19 31.79 21.86
C TYR A 656 -12.70 32.67 20.71
N LEU A 657 -13.27 33.81 21.04
CA LEU A 657 -13.97 34.69 20.10
C LEU A 657 -13.43 36.12 20.08
N ASP A 658 -12.88 36.56 21.20
CA ASP A 658 -12.47 37.95 21.39
C ASP A 658 -11.16 38.26 20.71
N ASP A 659 -10.28 37.25 20.61
CA ASP A 659 -8.96 37.38 20.02
C ASP A 659 -8.80 36.42 18.78
N PRO A 660 -8.03 36.83 17.77
CA PRO A 660 -7.75 35.99 16.62
C PRO A 660 -6.95 34.75 17.02
N ILE A 661 -7.36 33.57 16.54
CA ILE A 661 -6.59 32.33 16.70
C ILE A 661 -5.58 32.24 15.55
N VAL A 662 -4.32 32.17 15.92
CA VAL A 662 -3.21 32.00 14.97
C VAL A 662 -2.73 30.57 15.07
N VAL A 663 -2.66 29.89 13.93
CA VAL A 663 -2.12 28.53 13.83
C VAL A 663 -0.68 28.59 13.34
N PHE A 664 0.23 28.02 14.12
CA PHE A 664 1.62 27.83 13.74
C PHE A 664 1.87 26.36 13.44
N ASP A 665 2.62 26.09 12.38
CA ASP A 665 3.04 24.74 12.00
C ASP A 665 4.55 24.71 11.76
N TYR A 666 5.22 23.74 12.35
CA TYR A 666 6.62 23.48 12.04
C TYR A 666 6.75 22.86 10.64
N GLY A 667 7.49 23.50 9.77
CA GLY A 667 7.78 22.96 8.45
C GLY A 667 8.52 21.63 8.52
N SER A 668 7.80 20.50 8.42
CA SER A 668 8.36 19.13 8.51
C SER A 668 9.07 18.88 9.85
N LEU A 669 8.36 18.94 10.98
CA LEU A 669 8.91 18.88 12.35
C LEU A 669 9.95 17.77 12.54
N TYR A 670 9.62 16.50 12.27
CA TYR A 670 10.56 15.40 12.49
C TYR A 670 11.77 15.42 11.54
N PRO A 671 11.62 15.60 10.22
CA PRO A 671 12.76 15.81 9.35
C PRO A 671 13.68 16.96 9.81
N SER A 672 13.10 18.10 10.19
CA SER A 672 13.84 19.26 10.67
C SER A 672 14.57 19.00 12.00
N SER A 673 13.93 18.28 12.93
CA SER A 673 14.52 17.85 14.20
C SER A 673 15.70 16.92 13.98
N MET A 674 15.57 15.94 13.07
CA MET A 674 16.65 15.02 12.72
C MET A 674 17.84 15.77 12.10
N ILE A 675 17.58 16.74 11.23
CA ILE A 675 18.63 17.58 10.62
C ILE A 675 19.31 18.45 11.68
N ALA A 676 18.54 19.11 12.53
CA ALA A 676 19.06 20.04 13.53
C ALA A 676 19.96 19.34 14.56
N ARG A 677 19.57 18.17 15.02
CA ARG A 677 20.31 17.36 16.02
C ARG A 677 21.25 16.34 15.39
N ASN A 678 21.34 16.29 14.05
CA ASN A 678 22.14 15.33 13.28
C ASN A 678 21.86 13.86 13.67
N LEU A 679 20.57 13.50 13.78
CA LEU A 679 20.13 12.17 14.20
C LEU A 679 20.29 11.17 13.06
N SER A 680 21.46 10.56 12.98
CA SER A 680 21.85 9.61 11.95
C SER A 680 22.64 8.45 12.55
N HIS A 681 22.54 7.27 11.96
CA HIS A 681 23.20 6.04 12.41
C HIS A 681 24.71 6.23 12.51
N ASP A 682 25.33 6.83 11.49
CA ASP A 682 26.76 7.11 11.40
C ASP A 682 27.24 8.26 12.30
N CYS A 683 26.33 8.95 12.98
CA CYS A 683 26.62 9.99 13.95
C CYS A 683 26.31 9.57 15.40
N TYR A 684 25.60 8.47 15.62
CA TYR A 684 25.26 7.99 16.95
C TYR A 684 26.45 7.29 17.62
N VAL A 685 26.93 7.85 18.72
CA VAL A 685 28.09 7.31 19.49
C VAL A 685 27.62 6.11 20.30
N MET A 686 27.71 4.91 19.72
CA MET A 686 27.40 3.65 20.40
C MET A 686 28.58 3.14 21.21
N ASP A 687 29.80 3.35 20.73
CA ASP A 687 31.03 2.94 21.38
C ASP A 687 31.88 4.16 21.73
N LYS A 688 32.05 4.40 23.03
CA LYS A 688 32.81 5.56 23.57
C LYS A 688 34.28 5.61 23.12
N LYS A 689 34.86 4.50 22.63
CA LYS A 689 36.24 4.48 22.10
C LYS A 689 36.43 5.40 20.92
N TYR A 690 35.38 5.70 20.14
CA TYR A 690 35.43 6.61 19.00
C TYR A 690 35.11 8.06 19.38
N GLN A 691 34.68 8.32 20.59
CA GLN A 691 34.42 9.67 21.10
C GLN A 691 35.72 10.32 21.56
N VAL A 692 36.30 11.16 20.72
CA VAL A 692 37.52 11.90 21.06
C VAL A 692 37.12 13.14 21.85
N LYS A 693 37.61 13.25 23.08
CA LYS A 693 37.41 14.44 23.92
C LYS A 693 38.17 15.61 23.29
N ASP A 694 37.53 16.78 23.22
CA ASP A 694 38.11 18.02 22.67
C ASP A 694 38.56 17.89 21.21
N ASP A 695 37.81 17.18 20.37
CA ASP A 695 38.09 17.05 18.94
C ASP A 695 37.97 18.45 18.25
N PRO A 696 38.98 18.91 17.52
CA PRO A 696 38.96 20.22 16.88
C PRO A 696 37.86 20.35 15.82
N ASN A 697 37.37 19.23 15.25
CA ASN A 697 36.43 19.17 14.13
C ASN A 697 35.05 18.72 14.49
N ILE A 698 34.84 18.18 15.70
CA ILE A 698 33.59 17.51 16.10
C ILE A 698 33.15 17.98 17.49
N ASP A 699 31.92 18.42 17.59
CA ASP A 699 31.23 18.62 18.86
C ASP A 699 30.28 17.43 19.10
N TYR A 700 29.91 17.20 20.33
CA TYR A 700 29.01 16.13 20.70
C TYR A 700 27.76 16.70 21.37
N MET A 701 26.60 16.31 20.83
CA MET A 701 25.31 16.72 21.36
C MET A 701 24.61 15.54 22.00
N THR A 702 24.12 15.74 23.23
CA THR A 702 23.33 14.75 23.94
C THR A 702 21.85 15.02 23.75
N VAL A 703 21.08 14.01 23.38
CA VAL A 703 19.62 14.01 23.36
C VAL A 703 19.13 12.94 24.29
N SER A 704 18.22 13.31 25.20
CA SER A 704 17.69 12.41 26.23
C SER A 704 16.23 12.07 25.93
N TYR A 705 15.83 10.83 26.25
CA TYR A 705 14.45 10.41 26.19
C TYR A 705 14.07 9.51 27.37
N ASP A 706 12.79 9.52 27.73
CA ASP A 706 12.27 8.77 28.84
C ASP A 706 12.10 7.28 28.52
N LEU A 707 12.51 6.43 29.43
CA LEU A 707 12.30 4.99 29.37
C LEU A 707 11.04 4.63 30.16
N TYR A 708 10.19 3.79 29.54
CA TYR A 708 8.94 3.33 30.14
C TYR A 708 8.89 1.81 30.18
N GLU A 709 8.32 1.26 31.24
CA GLU A 709 8.01 -0.16 31.40
C GLU A 709 6.50 -0.37 31.49
N GLY A 710 6.00 -1.45 30.86
CA GLY A 710 4.57 -1.75 30.79
C GLY A 710 3.86 -1.20 29.55
N THR A 711 2.58 -1.59 29.38
CA THR A 711 1.74 -1.21 28.21
C THR A 711 0.43 -0.57 28.66
N GLY A 712 -0.12 0.35 27.86
CA GLY A 712 -1.38 1.05 28.15
C GLY A 712 -1.31 1.85 29.46
N ASP A 713 -2.36 1.77 30.28
CA ASP A 713 -2.50 2.50 31.54
C ASP A 713 -1.50 2.07 32.64
N LYS A 714 -0.81 0.93 32.43
CA LYS A 714 0.24 0.42 33.32
C LYS A 714 1.64 0.92 32.98
N LYS A 715 1.75 1.84 32.02
CA LYS A 715 3.02 2.40 31.56
C LYS A 715 3.63 3.30 32.66
N LYS A 716 4.81 2.92 33.18
CA LYS A 716 5.52 3.65 34.22
C LYS A 716 6.89 4.09 33.72
N LYS A 717 7.26 5.35 33.98
CA LYS A 717 8.60 5.86 33.72
C LYS A 717 9.60 5.21 34.66
N VAL A 718 10.61 4.54 34.08
CA VAL A 718 11.65 3.80 34.85
C VAL A 718 13.02 4.45 34.79
N GLY A 719 13.23 5.42 33.88
CA GLY A 719 14.50 6.11 33.77
C GLY A 719 14.56 7.07 32.60
N VAL A 720 15.76 7.56 32.33
CA VAL A 720 16.10 8.40 31.18
C VAL A 720 17.30 7.81 30.47
N LYS A 721 17.26 7.71 29.14
CA LYS A 721 18.42 7.30 28.32
C LYS A 721 19.01 8.52 27.63
N GLU A 722 20.33 8.66 27.73
CA GLU A 722 21.08 9.68 27.03
C GLU A 722 21.76 9.10 25.80
N CYS A 723 21.55 9.75 24.65
CA CYS A 723 22.13 9.38 23.37
C CYS A 723 23.02 10.52 22.88
N VAL A 724 24.24 10.20 22.50
CA VAL A 724 25.23 11.19 22.07
C VAL A 724 25.38 11.13 20.56
N PHE A 725 25.30 12.28 19.89
CA PHE A 725 25.45 12.41 18.44
C PHE A 725 26.58 13.37 18.07
N ALA A 726 27.44 12.93 17.14
CA ALA A 726 28.53 13.75 16.61
C ALA A 726 27.98 14.90 15.75
N GLN A 727 28.48 16.10 15.96
CA GLN A 727 28.20 17.33 15.22
C GLN A 727 29.44 17.82 14.53
N TYR A 728 29.48 17.85 13.20
CA TYR A 728 30.64 18.29 12.45
C TYR A 728 30.69 19.83 12.40
N LYS A 729 31.78 20.43 12.85
CA LYS A 729 31.96 21.91 12.87
C LYS A 729 32.00 22.54 11.48
N ASP A 730 32.36 21.77 10.45
CA ASP A 730 32.30 22.20 9.06
C ASP A 730 30.91 22.19 8.43
N GLY A 731 29.90 21.86 9.22
CA GLY A 731 28.50 21.83 8.79
C GLY A 731 28.05 20.57 8.07
N ARG A 732 28.91 19.59 7.84
CA ARG A 732 28.51 18.28 7.30
C ARG A 732 27.48 17.62 8.19
N LYS A 733 26.59 16.84 7.58
CA LYS A 733 25.58 16.06 8.27
C LYS A 733 25.84 14.56 8.12
N GLY A 734 25.33 13.79 9.06
CA GLY A 734 25.25 12.34 8.91
C GLY A 734 24.33 11.94 7.76
N ILE A 735 24.45 10.71 7.32
CA ILE A 735 23.80 10.23 6.08
C ILE A 735 22.29 10.44 6.08
N ILE A 736 21.61 10.10 7.18
CA ILE A 736 20.16 10.27 7.27
C ILE A 736 19.77 11.74 7.26
N SER A 737 20.44 12.57 8.05
CA SER A 737 20.18 14.01 8.09
C SER A 737 20.46 14.68 6.75
N ASP A 738 21.48 14.25 6.03
CA ASP A 738 21.83 14.77 4.71
C ASP A 738 20.83 14.34 3.63
N ILE A 739 20.33 13.09 3.67
CA ILE A 739 19.20 12.65 2.83
C ILE A 739 18.00 13.57 3.03
N LEU A 740 17.67 13.90 4.27
CA LEU A 740 16.55 14.79 4.58
C LEU A 740 16.80 16.21 4.04
N CYS A 741 18.01 16.75 4.21
CA CYS A 741 18.40 18.04 3.62
C CYS A 741 18.22 18.03 2.09
N MET A 742 18.71 16.98 1.43
CA MET A 742 18.59 16.82 -0.02
C MET A 742 17.12 16.77 -0.45
N LEU A 743 16.29 15.94 0.20
CA LEU A 743 14.88 15.81 -0.15
C LEU A 743 14.09 17.11 0.02
N LEU A 744 14.35 17.86 1.10
CA LEU A 744 13.69 19.14 1.34
C LEU A 744 14.17 20.23 0.37
N ALA A 745 15.46 20.25 0.02
CA ALA A 745 16.02 21.15 -0.98
C ALA A 745 15.44 20.87 -2.37
N GLU A 746 15.44 19.61 -2.80
CA GLU A 746 14.87 19.20 -4.09
C GLU A 746 13.37 19.50 -4.18
N ARG A 747 12.62 19.31 -3.10
CA ARG A 747 11.22 19.73 -3.03
C ARG A 747 11.07 21.23 -3.29
N LYS A 748 11.89 22.05 -2.62
CA LYS A 748 11.86 23.51 -2.79
C LYS A 748 12.23 23.92 -4.22
N ASN A 749 13.25 23.31 -4.79
CA ASN A 749 13.69 23.56 -6.16
C ASN A 749 12.62 23.16 -7.19
N THR A 750 12.01 21.99 -7.02
CA THR A 750 10.94 21.51 -7.92
C THR A 750 9.73 22.44 -7.90
N ARG A 751 9.30 22.91 -6.71
CA ARG A 751 8.22 23.90 -6.59
C ARG A 751 8.54 25.21 -7.31
N LYS A 752 9.78 25.71 -7.18
CA LYS A 752 10.22 26.91 -7.86
C LYS A 752 10.32 26.74 -9.38
N LYS A 753 10.64 25.52 -9.88
CA LYS A 753 10.64 25.25 -11.33
C LYS A 753 9.25 25.41 -11.95
N MET A 754 8.18 25.11 -11.25
CA MET A 754 6.80 25.32 -11.76
C MET A 754 6.49 26.79 -12.07
N GLU A 755 7.23 27.73 -11.46
CA GLU A 755 7.06 29.17 -11.64
C GLU A 755 7.91 29.71 -12.81
N TYR A 756 8.68 28.85 -13.51
CA TYR A 756 9.56 29.29 -14.57
C TYR A 756 8.79 29.91 -15.75
N LYS A 757 9.32 31.03 -16.21
CA LYS A 757 8.87 31.68 -17.46
C LYS A 757 10.03 31.76 -18.45
N THR A 758 9.68 31.66 -19.73
CA THR A 758 10.58 31.86 -20.86
C THR A 758 10.42 33.30 -21.34
N ILE A 759 11.49 34.07 -21.23
CA ILE A 759 11.56 35.39 -21.86
C ILE A 759 12.27 35.24 -23.22
N THR A 760 11.53 35.52 -24.31
CA THR A 760 12.08 35.56 -25.65
C THR A 760 12.42 37.02 -25.96
N ARG A 761 13.67 37.28 -26.35
CA ARG A 761 14.14 38.59 -26.76
C ARG A 761 13.79 38.88 -28.23
N ASN A 762 13.84 40.14 -28.60
CA ASN A 762 13.60 40.58 -29.98
C ASN A 762 14.59 39.94 -30.98
N ASN A 763 15.78 39.53 -30.58
CA ASN A 763 16.76 38.78 -31.38
C ASN A 763 16.49 37.26 -31.44
N LYS A 764 15.31 36.79 -30.97
CA LYS A 764 14.90 35.40 -30.89
C LYS A 764 15.65 34.52 -29.86
N SER A 765 16.61 35.09 -29.08
CA SER A 765 17.22 34.35 -27.98
C SER A 765 16.22 34.20 -26.84
N ALA A 766 16.21 33.04 -26.17
CA ALA A 766 15.33 32.76 -25.04
C ALA A 766 16.13 32.50 -23.74
N VAL A 767 15.56 32.93 -22.61
CA VAL A 767 16.12 32.69 -21.27
C VAL A 767 14.99 32.23 -20.38
N ASN A 768 15.24 31.15 -19.64
CA ASN A 768 14.26 30.52 -18.75
C ASN A 768 14.65 30.74 -17.28
N GLY A 769 13.67 30.98 -16.43
CA GLY A 769 13.87 31.11 -15.01
C GLY A 769 12.69 31.75 -14.28
N ILE A 770 12.84 31.99 -12.98
CA ILE A 770 11.90 32.76 -12.19
C ILE A 770 12.03 34.21 -12.57
N VAL A 771 10.93 34.81 -13.01
CA VAL A 771 10.93 36.20 -13.51
C VAL A 771 10.37 37.14 -12.44
N SER A 772 11.14 38.16 -12.10
CA SER A 772 10.70 39.28 -11.27
C SER A 772 10.79 40.59 -12.07
N GLU A 773 9.81 41.47 -11.91
CA GLU A 773 9.83 42.78 -12.53
C GLU A 773 10.55 43.79 -11.64
N LYS A 774 11.59 44.45 -12.16
CA LYS A 774 12.30 45.55 -11.49
C LYS A 774 12.33 46.81 -12.37
N GLY A 775 11.35 47.68 -12.15
CA GLY A 775 11.24 48.94 -12.93
C GLY A 775 11.11 48.68 -14.42
N SER A 776 12.11 49.13 -15.20
CA SER A 776 12.17 48.98 -16.66
C SER A 776 12.79 47.69 -17.16
N SER A 777 13.10 46.72 -16.27
CA SER A 777 13.76 45.45 -16.63
C SER A 777 13.09 44.28 -15.98
N TYR A 778 13.25 43.07 -16.58
CA TYR A 778 13.02 41.79 -15.96
C TYR A 778 14.30 41.23 -15.40
N GLU A 779 14.26 40.73 -14.18
CA GLU A 779 15.32 39.94 -13.57
C GLU A 779 14.94 38.49 -13.58
N ILE A 780 15.76 37.61 -14.15
CA ILE A 780 15.47 36.20 -14.37
C ILE A 780 16.51 35.41 -13.58
N PHE A 781 16.05 34.67 -12.58
CA PHE A 781 16.90 33.78 -11.78
C PHE A 781 16.69 32.32 -12.21
N ASN A 782 17.77 31.70 -12.68
CA ASN A 782 17.78 30.28 -13.02
C ASN A 782 18.35 29.47 -11.85
N ILE A 783 17.53 28.58 -11.24
CA ILE A 783 17.89 27.78 -10.07
C ILE A 783 18.98 26.74 -10.42
N GLU A 784 18.99 26.23 -11.65
CA GLU A 784 19.87 25.12 -12.05
C GLU A 784 21.35 25.53 -12.12
N ASN A 785 21.61 26.75 -12.56
CA ASN A 785 22.95 27.27 -12.67
C ASN A 785 23.25 28.42 -11.69
N GLY A 786 22.27 28.83 -10.88
CA GLY A 786 22.39 29.92 -9.92
C GLY A 786 22.57 31.33 -10.54
N ASN A 787 22.42 31.47 -11.86
CA ASN A 787 22.66 32.73 -12.55
C ASN A 787 21.42 33.62 -12.55
N THR A 788 21.69 34.94 -12.37
CA THR A 788 20.67 35.97 -12.57
C THR A 788 20.96 36.75 -13.84
N THR A 789 19.99 36.85 -14.72
CA THR A 789 20.07 37.61 -15.98
C THR A 789 19.10 38.77 -15.95
N THR A 790 19.58 39.99 -16.22
CA THR A 790 18.68 41.17 -16.34
C THR A 790 18.44 41.50 -17.80
N ILE A 791 17.17 41.66 -18.17
CA ILE A 791 16.74 42.00 -19.55
C ILE A 791 15.87 43.24 -19.52
N PRO A 792 16.21 44.30 -20.22
CA PRO A 792 15.36 45.48 -20.35
C PRO A 792 14.01 45.11 -21.00
N LYS A 793 12.88 45.64 -20.51
CA LYS A 793 11.55 45.37 -21.06
C LYS A 793 11.42 45.68 -22.55
N LYS A 794 12.11 46.69 -23.03
CA LYS A 794 12.16 47.07 -24.46
C LYS A 794 12.77 45.99 -25.38
N ASP A 795 13.60 45.11 -24.84
CA ASP A 795 14.28 44.06 -25.59
C ASP A 795 13.52 42.73 -25.56
N VAL A 796 12.36 42.70 -24.91
CA VAL A 796 11.53 41.50 -24.75
C VAL A 796 10.42 41.43 -25.80
N ALA A 797 10.40 40.36 -26.58
CA ALA A 797 9.35 40.05 -27.54
C ALA A 797 8.15 39.32 -26.89
N SER A 798 8.40 38.41 -25.94
CA SER A 798 7.32 37.71 -25.24
C SER A 798 7.78 37.13 -23.88
N VAL A 799 6.82 36.98 -22.97
CA VAL A 799 6.98 36.26 -21.70
C VAL A 799 5.88 35.20 -21.65
N LYS A 800 6.28 33.92 -21.56
CA LYS A 800 5.34 32.79 -21.49
C LYS A 800 5.77 31.83 -20.40
N ASP A 801 4.85 31.03 -19.88
CA ASP A 801 5.22 29.93 -19.02
C ASP A 801 6.17 28.96 -19.75
N THR A 802 7.23 28.54 -19.07
CA THR A 802 8.22 27.62 -19.66
C THR A 802 7.61 26.24 -19.85
N TYR A 803 6.85 25.79 -18.87
CA TYR A 803 6.25 24.47 -18.83
C TYR A 803 4.76 24.53 -19.07
N ASN A 804 4.23 23.57 -19.83
CA ASN A 804 2.79 23.38 -20.02
C ASN A 804 2.15 22.77 -18.75
N ASN A 805 0.83 22.69 -18.71
CA ASN A 805 0.11 22.21 -17.54
C ASN A 805 0.50 20.77 -17.15
N PHE A 806 0.70 19.90 -18.15
CA PHE A 806 1.09 18.50 -17.90
C PHE A 806 2.50 18.41 -17.28
N GLU A 807 3.46 19.17 -17.79
CA GLU A 807 4.82 19.23 -17.21
C GLU A 807 4.80 19.80 -15.78
N LYS A 808 3.95 20.80 -15.51
CA LYS A 808 3.74 21.31 -14.15
C LYS A 808 3.15 20.25 -13.23
N ASP A 809 2.24 19.42 -13.72
CA ASP A 809 1.65 18.31 -12.99
C ASP A 809 2.70 17.25 -12.62
N VAL A 810 3.62 16.94 -13.53
CA VAL A 810 4.77 16.05 -13.24
C VAL A 810 5.67 16.63 -12.15
N PHE A 811 5.95 17.93 -12.16
CA PHE A 811 6.72 18.58 -11.10
C PHE A 811 5.98 18.62 -9.76
N ASP A 812 4.67 18.83 -9.76
CA ASP A 812 3.86 18.81 -8.55
C ASP A 812 3.85 17.41 -7.91
N ALA A 813 3.71 16.37 -8.73
CA ALA A 813 3.85 14.99 -8.32
C ALA A 813 5.24 14.68 -7.71
N LEU A 814 6.30 15.18 -8.32
CA LEU A 814 7.67 14.99 -7.87
C LEU A 814 7.94 15.70 -6.53
N GLN A 815 7.47 16.96 -6.35
CA GLN A 815 7.63 17.65 -5.06
C GLN A 815 6.84 16.96 -3.94
N LEU A 816 5.69 16.36 -4.25
CA LEU A 816 4.92 15.55 -3.31
C LEU A 816 5.68 14.27 -2.94
N ALA A 817 6.29 13.59 -3.90
CA ALA A 817 7.12 12.42 -3.66
C ALA A 817 8.27 12.73 -2.69
N TYR A 818 8.97 13.84 -2.86
CA TYR A 818 10.00 14.28 -1.93
C TYR A 818 9.45 14.50 -0.51
N LYS A 819 8.28 15.16 -0.37
CA LYS A 819 7.64 15.38 0.93
C LYS A 819 7.31 14.07 1.64
N ILE A 820 6.67 13.15 0.92
CA ILE A 820 6.23 11.85 1.49
C ILE A 820 7.45 11.02 1.88
N THR A 821 8.49 10.98 1.05
CA THR A 821 9.72 10.23 1.33
C THR A 821 10.42 10.76 2.59
N ALA A 822 10.56 12.08 2.71
CA ALA A 822 11.19 12.70 3.88
C ALA A 822 10.41 12.40 5.18
N ASN A 823 9.09 12.48 5.15
CA ASN A 823 8.25 12.18 6.31
C ASN A 823 8.23 10.67 6.67
N SER A 824 8.38 9.79 5.68
CA SER A 824 8.38 8.33 5.88
C SER A 824 9.70 7.81 6.46
N LEU A 825 10.80 8.55 6.32
CA LEU A 825 12.13 8.10 6.76
C LEU A 825 12.18 7.86 8.27
N TYR A 826 11.64 8.78 9.07
CA TYR A 826 11.51 8.60 10.52
C TYR A 826 10.73 7.32 10.87
N GLY A 827 9.58 7.10 10.23
CA GLY A 827 8.75 5.92 10.47
C GLY A 827 9.48 4.60 10.20
N GLN A 828 10.36 4.56 9.19
CA GLN A 828 11.16 3.37 8.89
C GLN A 828 12.31 3.15 9.89
N ILE A 829 12.91 4.21 10.43
CA ILE A 829 13.90 4.07 11.51
C ILE A 829 13.24 3.54 12.80
N GLY A 830 11.97 3.87 13.05
CA GLY A 830 11.19 3.39 14.18
C GLY A 830 10.50 2.04 13.97
N ALA A 831 10.45 1.50 12.74
CA ALA A 831 9.75 0.26 12.42
C ALA A 831 10.66 -0.96 12.62
N ARG A 832 10.31 -1.87 13.53
CA ARG A 832 11.10 -3.09 13.87
C ARG A 832 11.40 -4.00 12.69
N THR A 833 10.56 -3.99 11.66
CA THR A 833 10.73 -4.80 10.43
C THR A 833 11.65 -4.15 9.41
N SER A 834 12.07 -2.91 9.63
CA SER A 834 12.92 -2.17 8.70
C SER A 834 14.40 -2.56 8.83
N PRO A 835 15.13 -2.71 7.71
CA PRO A 835 16.58 -2.97 7.76
C PRO A 835 17.41 -1.86 8.40
N ILE A 836 16.85 -0.66 8.54
CA ILE A 836 17.47 0.50 9.18
C ILE A 836 16.84 0.83 10.54
N TYR A 837 16.18 -0.14 11.17
CA TYR A 837 15.57 0.06 12.48
C TYR A 837 16.62 0.41 13.54
N LEU A 838 16.42 1.53 14.23
CA LEU A 838 17.21 1.92 15.38
C LEU A 838 16.34 2.74 16.36
N LYS A 839 15.85 2.05 17.42
CA LYS A 839 14.94 2.60 18.43
C LYS A 839 15.42 3.94 18.98
N ASP A 840 16.71 4.05 19.31
CA ASP A 840 17.28 5.23 19.94
C ASP A 840 17.13 6.49 19.07
N ILE A 841 17.36 6.37 17.76
CA ILE A 841 17.20 7.52 16.84
C ILE A 841 15.72 7.92 16.75
N ALA A 842 14.81 6.94 16.67
CA ALA A 842 13.39 7.22 16.62
C ALA A 842 12.89 7.90 17.90
N ALA A 843 13.32 7.42 19.07
CA ALA A 843 12.99 8.00 20.38
C ALA A 843 13.58 9.42 20.54
N CYS A 844 14.83 9.64 20.13
CA CYS A 844 15.45 10.95 20.14
C CYS A 844 14.74 11.95 19.21
N THR A 845 14.20 11.47 18.08
CA THR A 845 13.44 12.31 17.14
C THR A 845 12.13 12.80 17.78
N THR A 846 11.37 11.91 18.41
CA THR A 846 10.13 12.30 19.11
C THR A 846 10.40 13.17 20.32
N ALA A 847 11.46 12.89 21.08
CA ALA A 847 11.88 13.71 22.21
C ALA A 847 12.25 15.14 21.75
N THR A 848 13.01 15.26 20.68
CA THR A 848 13.33 16.59 20.08
C THR A 848 12.08 17.29 19.60
N GLY A 849 11.14 16.57 18.96
CA GLY A 849 9.87 17.14 18.54
C GLY A 849 9.06 17.72 19.70
N ARG A 850 8.98 16.99 20.82
CA ARG A 850 8.35 17.47 22.06
C ARG A 850 9.01 18.74 22.59
N GLU A 851 10.35 18.73 22.66
CA GLU A 851 11.14 19.90 23.08
C GLU A 851 10.81 21.13 22.23
N MET A 852 10.71 20.97 20.89
CA MET A 852 10.43 22.06 19.96
C MET A 852 9.01 22.62 20.16
N ILE A 853 8.02 21.77 20.34
CA ILE A 853 6.63 22.20 20.60
C ILE A 853 6.55 22.98 21.91
N MET A 854 7.20 22.48 22.96
CA MET A 854 7.23 23.18 24.26
C MET A 854 7.99 24.51 24.16
N LEU A 855 9.11 24.53 23.46
CA LEU A 855 9.87 25.77 23.21
C LEU A 855 9.03 26.83 22.48
N ALA A 856 8.29 26.42 21.44
CA ALA A 856 7.42 27.32 20.72
C ALA A 856 6.30 27.86 21.60
N LYS A 857 5.68 26.98 22.42
CA LYS A 857 4.65 27.37 23.38
C LYS A 857 5.20 28.40 24.36
N ASP A 858 6.30 28.10 25.04
CA ASP A 858 6.90 28.96 26.07
C ASP A 858 7.34 30.32 25.46
N PHE A 859 7.91 30.30 24.24
CA PHE A 859 8.31 31.49 23.53
C PHE A 859 7.14 32.41 23.21
N VAL A 860 6.05 31.87 22.68
CA VAL A 860 4.85 32.64 22.32
C VAL A 860 4.14 33.18 23.56
N GLU A 861 3.99 32.40 24.60
CA GLU A 861 3.35 32.82 25.84
C GLU A 861 4.17 33.89 26.58
N THR A 862 5.51 33.76 26.58
CA THR A 862 6.38 34.71 27.30
C THR A 862 6.54 36.04 26.58
N ASN A 863 6.68 36.02 25.24
CA ASN A 863 7.09 37.22 24.49
C ASN A 863 5.94 38.00 23.86
N TYR A 864 4.79 37.40 23.68
CA TYR A 864 3.69 38.02 22.92
C TYR A 864 2.40 38.18 23.72
N ASN A 865 2.42 37.90 25.02
CA ASN A 865 1.20 37.92 25.86
C ASN A 865 0.05 37.10 25.21
N ALA A 866 0.39 36.02 24.54
CA ALA A 866 -0.51 35.10 23.88
C ALA A 866 -0.73 33.87 24.76
N GLU A 867 -1.78 33.16 24.52
CA GLU A 867 -2.10 31.91 25.21
C GLU A 867 -2.14 30.78 24.19
N VAL A 868 -1.35 29.70 24.43
CA VAL A 868 -1.43 28.49 23.61
C VAL A 868 -2.59 27.64 24.12
N ILE A 869 -3.61 27.52 23.30
CA ILE A 869 -4.86 26.83 23.66
C ILE A 869 -4.87 25.36 23.25
N TYR A 870 -4.05 24.98 22.26
CA TYR A 870 -3.95 23.62 21.75
C TYR A 870 -2.67 23.40 20.94
N GLY A 871 -2.17 22.19 20.98
CA GLY A 871 -1.04 21.77 20.16
C GLY A 871 -1.11 20.27 19.89
N ASP A 872 -1.69 19.90 18.78
CA ASP A 872 -1.74 18.53 18.25
C ASP A 872 -2.09 18.47 16.78
N SER A 873 -2.21 17.26 16.32
CA SER A 873 -2.51 16.86 14.95
C SER A 873 -3.83 16.08 14.76
N VAL A 874 -4.88 16.10 15.61
CA VAL A 874 -6.25 15.60 15.27
C VAL A 874 -7.29 15.98 16.35
N MET A 875 -8.35 16.28 16.12
CA MET A 875 -9.72 16.76 15.80
C MET A 875 -10.84 16.30 16.73
N PRO A 876 -11.72 17.17 17.16
CA PRO A 876 -13.12 16.83 17.37
C PRO A 876 -14.10 17.82 16.77
N TYR A 877 -14.99 17.39 15.87
CA TYR A 877 -16.11 18.18 15.42
C TYR A 877 -17.34 17.32 15.22
N THR A 878 -18.33 17.53 16.05
CA THR A 878 -19.70 17.18 15.71
C THR A 878 -20.37 18.46 15.23
N PRO A 879 -20.81 18.55 13.98
CA PRO A 879 -21.52 19.73 13.48
C PRO A 879 -22.89 19.85 14.15
N ILE A 880 -23.25 21.07 14.54
CA ILE A 880 -24.55 21.42 15.07
C ILE A 880 -25.17 22.52 14.23
N THR A 881 -26.43 22.36 13.86
CA THR A 881 -27.21 23.40 13.19
C THR A 881 -27.97 24.22 14.23
N TYR A 882 -27.64 25.51 14.32
CA TYR A 882 -28.32 26.42 15.21
C TYR A 882 -28.62 27.75 14.52
N ARG A 883 -29.57 28.52 15.06
CA ARG A 883 -29.87 29.88 14.60
C ARG A 883 -29.85 30.86 15.74
N THR A 884 -29.49 32.09 15.43
CA THR A 884 -29.78 33.28 16.22
C THR A 884 -30.95 34.02 15.57
N SER A 885 -31.41 35.15 16.17
CA SER A 885 -32.58 35.89 15.66
C SER A 885 -32.54 36.19 14.16
N ASP A 886 -31.38 36.30 13.54
CA ASP A 886 -31.23 36.83 12.18
C ASP A 886 -30.41 35.90 11.23
N GLN A 887 -29.79 34.83 11.70
CA GLN A 887 -28.94 33.98 10.86
C GLN A 887 -28.95 32.51 11.28
N LEU A 888 -28.81 31.62 10.29
CA LEU A 888 -28.64 30.20 10.45
C LEU A 888 -27.16 29.86 10.42
N TYR A 889 -26.71 29.03 11.35
CA TYR A 889 -25.33 28.59 11.46
C TYR A 889 -25.27 27.07 11.47
N VAL A 890 -24.27 26.52 10.79
CA VAL A 890 -23.85 25.15 10.93
C VAL A 890 -22.40 25.21 11.44
N ASN A 891 -22.19 24.83 12.67
CA ASN A 891 -20.90 24.89 13.34
C ASN A 891 -20.72 23.66 14.22
N THR A 892 -19.49 23.40 14.66
CA THR A 892 -19.22 22.35 15.64
C THR A 892 -19.62 22.81 17.06
N PHE A 893 -19.83 21.85 17.98
CA PHE A 893 -20.17 22.19 19.38
C PHE A 893 -19.11 23.05 20.04
N GLU A 894 -17.87 22.93 19.66
CA GLU A 894 -16.77 23.74 20.16
C GLU A 894 -16.85 25.22 19.74
N LYS A 895 -17.66 25.56 18.75
CA LYS A 895 -17.89 26.94 18.27
C LYS A 895 -19.13 27.60 18.88
N LEU A 896 -19.72 27.01 19.89
CA LEU A 896 -20.83 27.65 20.63
C LEU A 896 -20.29 28.56 21.74
N GLU A 897 -20.74 29.79 21.76
CA GLU A 897 -20.26 30.88 22.63
C GLU A 897 -21.01 30.97 23.99
N GLY A 898 -20.26 31.25 25.08
CA GLY A 898 -20.87 31.52 26.36
C GLY A 898 -19.92 31.71 27.55
N GLN A 899 -20.38 32.33 28.63
CA GLN A 899 -19.63 32.37 29.90
C GLN A 899 -19.88 31.08 30.66
N TRP A 900 -18.84 30.29 30.79
CA TRP A 900 -18.87 29.00 31.50
C TRP A 900 -18.85 29.20 33.01
N THR A 901 -19.79 28.57 33.71
CA THR A 901 -19.90 28.55 35.17
C THR A 901 -20.04 27.14 35.66
N ALA A 902 -19.70 26.88 36.93
CA ALA A 902 -19.88 25.56 37.53
C ALA A 902 -21.35 25.11 37.44
N TYR A 903 -21.54 23.81 37.18
CA TYR A 903 -22.93 23.27 37.04
C TYR A 903 -23.59 23.10 38.41
N GLU A 904 -24.56 23.96 38.71
CA GLU A 904 -25.19 24.13 40.02
C GLU A 904 -25.99 22.93 40.58
N LYS A 905 -26.31 21.93 39.79
CA LYS A 905 -27.12 20.76 40.19
C LYS A 905 -26.34 19.57 40.76
N PHE A 906 -25.01 19.66 40.89
CA PHE A 906 -24.19 18.57 41.45
C PHE A 906 -23.96 18.74 42.95
N LYS A 907 -24.16 17.67 43.74
CA LYS A 907 -23.70 17.64 45.12
C LYS A 907 -22.19 17.76 45.16
N GLN A 908 -21.62 18.50 46.10
CA GLN A 908 -20.20 18.83 46.26
C GLN A 908 -19.22 17.59 46.21
N SER A 909 -19.72 16.39 46.51
CA SER A 909 -18.93 15.16 46.45
C SER A 909 -18.56 14.66 45.04
N ASP A 910 -19.38 14.99 44.04
CA ASP A 910 -19.23 14.49 42.64
C ASP A 910 -18.61 15.54 41.71
N ALA A 911 -18.55 16.78 42.14
CA ALA A 911 -18.05 17.91 41.31
C ALA A 911 -16.52 17.81 41.05
N ASN A 912 -15.77 17.18 41.96
CA ASN A 912 -14.30 17.07 41.87
C ASN A 912 -13.80 16.01 40.89
N ILE A 913 -14.67 15.09 40.44
CA ILE A 913 -14.26 13.99 39.55
C ILE A 913 -14.44 14.36 38.06
N TYR A 914 -15.38 15.27 37.72
CA TYR A 914 -15.75 15.50 36.33
C TYR A 914 -15.74 16.96 35.86
N ASN A 915 -15.40 17.95 36.68
CA ASN A 915 -15.36 19.40 36.36
C ASN A 915 -16.48 19.81 35.38
N LYS A 916 -17.77 19.60 35.79
CA LYS A 916 -18.90 19.98 34.95
C LYS A 916 -19.12 21.49 34.95
N GLU A 917 -19.14 22.08 33.78
CA GLU A 917 -19.39 23.48 33.55
C GLU A 917 -20.61 23.65 32.62
N GLN A 918 -21.27 24.75 32.73
CA GLN A 918 -22.44 25.12 31.91
C GLN A 918 -22.42 26.58 31.52
N PHE A 919 -23.06 26.91 30.42
CA PHE A 919 -23.47 28.29 30.13
C PHE A 919 -24.90 28.34 29.56
N GLN A 920 -25.58 29.48 29.67
CA GLN A 920 -26.89 29.72 29.11
C GLN A 920 -26.79 30.66 27.91
N PRO A 921 -26.97 30.17 26.68
CA PRO A 921 -26.91 31.00 25.49
C PRO A 921 -28.14 31.94 25.46
N ILE A 922 -27.92 33.16 25.03
CA ILE A 922 -28.99 34.17 24.87
C ILE A 922 -29.43 34.15 23.39
N ASN A 923 -30.72 33.95 23.12
CA ASN A 923 -31.32 33.95 21.78
C ASN A 923 -30.77 32.94 20.77
N MET A 924 -30.33 31.80 21.23
CA MET A 924 -29.97 30.68 20.35
C MET A 924 -31.01 29.58 20.32
N GLU A 925 -31.31 29.06 19.15
CA GLU A 925 -32.19 27.91 18.94
C GLU A 925 -31.47 26.86 18.14
N VAL A 926 -31.59 25.59 18.55
CA VAL A 926 -31.05 24.41 17.86
C VAL A 926 -32.19 23.65 17.19
N TRP A 927 -31.88 23.04 16.02
CA TRP A 927 -32.84 22.19 15.36
C TRP A 927 -32.98 20.83 16.09
N THR A 928 -34.21 20.46 16.41
CA THR A 928 -34.55 19.20 17.08
C THR A 928 -35.63 18.44 16.28
N HIS A 929 -35.93 17.22 16.67
CA HIS A 929 -37.04 16.45 16.09
C HIS A 929 -38.41 17.13 16.23
N ARG A 930 -38.53 18.16 17.09
CA ARG A 930 -39.73 18.97 17.29
C ARG A 930 -39.64 20.36 16.63
N GLY A 931 -38.65 20.55 15.77
CA GLY A 931 -38.37 21.86 15.15
C GLY A 931 -37.39 22.71 15.96
N TRP A 932 -37.35 24.00 15.67
CA TRP A 932 -36.48 24.97 16.35
C TRP A 932 -36.83 25.08 17.84
N SER A 933 -35.84 24.82 18.68
CA SER A 933 -35.98 24.81 20.13
C SER A 933 -34.90 25.66 20.77
N LYS A 934 -35.26 26.53 21.74
CA LYS A 934 -34.30 27.36 22.46
C LYS A 934 -33.31 26.51 23.21
N ILE A 935 -32.02 26.83 23.10
CA ILE A 935 -30.98 26.21 23.89
C ILE A 935 -31.08 26.72 25.32
N ALA A 936 -31.51 25.88 26.24
CA ALA A 936 -31.64 26.27 27.65
C ALA A 936 -30.26 26.39 28.32
N ARG A 937 -29.36 25.53 27.99
CA ARG A 937 -27.97 25.53 28.44
C ARG A 937 -27.08 24.58 27.62
N VAL A 938 -25.81 24.86 27.57
CA VAL A 938 -24.76 23.95 27.06
C VAL A 938 -23.93 23.50 28.25
N ILE A 939 -23.62 22.20 28.30
CA ILE A 939 -22.89 21.59 29.41
C ILE A 939 -21.65 20.86 28.82
N ARG A 940 -20.48 21.05 29.43
CA ARG A 940 -19.28 20.28 29.11
C ARG A 940 -18.71 19.64 30.36
N HIS A 941 -18.03 18.50 30.18
CA HIS A 941 -17.30 17.81 31.27
C HIS A 941 -16.26 16.84 30.69
N LYS A 942 -15.23 16.60 31.47
CA LYS A 942 -14.30 15.50 31.18
C LYS A 942 -15.02 14.16 31.38
N THR A 943 -14.77 13.19 30.54
CA THR A 943 -15.32 11.85 30.68
C THR A 943 -14.23 10.79 30.53
N VAL A 944 -14.36 9.71 31.32
CA VAL A 944 -13.58 8.48 31.20
C VAL A 944 -14.39 7.36 30.52
N LYS A 945 -15.63 7.68 30.10
CA LYS A 945 -16.53 6.73 29.45
C LYS A 945 -16.10 6.44 28.05
N LYS A 946 -16.45 5.24 27.56
CA LYS A 946 -16.23 4.87 26.16
C LYS A 946 -16.99 5.82 25.23
N ILE A 947 -16.35 6.19 24.12
CA ILE A 947 -16.97 6.99 23.06
C ILE A 947 -17.36 6.05 21.92
N TYR A 948 -18.61 6.11 21.53
CA TYR A 948 -19.17 5.39 20.39
C TYR A 948 -19.33 6.33 19.22
N ARG A 949 -18.81 5.96 18.08
CA ARG A 949 -19.11 6.65 16.83
C ARG A 949 -20.28 5.94 16.14
N VAL A 950 -21.42 6.60 16.12
CA VAL A 950 -22.64 6.07 15.50
C VAL A 950 -22.76 6.63 14.09
N TYR A 951 -22.70 5.75 13.10
CA TYR A 951 -22.84 6.08 11.69
C TYR A 951 -24.28 5.90 11.25
N THR A 952 -24.82 6.86 10.51
CA THR A 952 -26.12 6.77 9.83
C THR A 952 -25.92 7.09 8.35
N GLU A 953 -26.93 6.84 7.51
CA GLU A 953 -26.89 7.20 6.08
C GLU A 953 -26.65 8.70 5.82
N SER A 954 -26.93 9.55 6.79
CA SER A 954 -26.89 11.01 6.65
C SER A 954 -25.76 11.68 7.45
N GLY A 955 -24.92 10.92 8.14
CA GLY A 955 -23.81 11.46 8.91
C GLY A 955 -23.37 10.56 10.05
N CYS A 956 -22.50 11.09 10.92
CA CYS A 956 -22.06 10.39 12.13
C CYS A 956 -22.14 11.31 13.35
N VAL A 957 -22.22 10.69 14.52
CA VAL A 957 -22.16 11.40 15.80
C VAL A 957 -21.28 10.64 16.78
N ASP A 958 -20.39 11.32 17.47
CA ASP A 958 -19.55 10.77 18.54
C ASP A 958 -20.20 11.08 19.89
N VAL A 959 -20.51 10.02 20.64
CA VAL A 959 -21.27 10.11 21.88
C VAL A 959 -20.73 9.15 22.94
N THR A 960 -20.93 9.47 24.22
CA THR A 960 -20.57 8.55 25.32
C THR A 960 -21.50 7.32 25.32
N GLU A 961 -21.06 6.20 25.90
CA GLU A 961 -21.78 4.92 25.96
C GLU A 961 -23.21 5.01 26.53
N ASP A 962 -23.48 6.00 27.36
CA ASP A 962 -24.78 6.22 28.01
C ASP A 962 -25.55 7.42 27.40
N HIS A 963 -25.09 7.94 26.25
CA HIS A 963 -25.78 9.04 25.60
C HIS A 963 -27.14 8.60 25.07
N SER A 964 -28.15 9.48 25.23
CA SER A 964 -29.51 9.21 24.75
C SER A 964 -29.61 9.57 23.26
N LEU A 965 -29.59 8.58 22.40
CA LEU A 965 -30.02 8.68 21.00
C LEU A 965 -31.53 8.45 20.93
N LEU A 966 -32.16 8.80 19.84
CA LEU A 966 -33.59 8.55 19.63
C LEU A 966 -33.76 7.55 18.48
N ASP A 967 -34.58 6.50 18.67
CA ASP A 967 -35.02 5.65 17.59
C ASP A 967 -36.05 6.35 16.68
N ILE A 968 -36.45 5.75 15.58
CA ILE A 968 -37.41 6.34 14.62
C ILE A 968 -38.77 6.66 15.22
N THR A 969 -39.13 6.03 16.35
CA THR A 969 -40.38 6.25 17.08
C THR A 969 -40.24 7.35 18.14
N GLY A 970 -39.02 7.87 18.36
CA GLY A 970 -38.71 8.90 19.35
C GLY A 970 -38.43 8.38 20.75
N ASN A 971 -38.22 7.07 20.93
CA ASN A 971 -37.81 6.49 22.21
C ASN A 971 -36.29 6.63 22.38
N ILE A 972 -35.85 6.70 23.64
CA ILE A 972 -34.43 6.78 23.96
C ILE A 972 -33.79 5.39 23.76
N ILE A 973 -32.69 5.35 23.00
CA ILE A 973 -31.81 4.20 22.81
C ILE A 973 -30.38 4.59 23.15
N LYS A 974 -29.64 3.73 23.84
CA LYS A 974 -28.21 3.99 24.11
C LYS A 974 -27.34 3.59 22.92
N PRO A 975 -26.18 4.23 22.72
CA PRO A 975 -25.25 3.85 21.63
C PRO A 975 -24.80 2.39 21.69
N VAL A 976 -24.64 1.84 22.89
CA VAL A 976 -24.27 0.43 23.11
C VAL A 976 -25.39 -0.54 22.65
N ASP A 977 -26.63 -0.11 22.67
CA ASP A 977 -27.79 -0.91 22.27
C ASP A 977 -28.14 -0.76 20.77
N CYS A 978 -27.40 0.08 20.04
CA CYS A 978 -27.60 0.27 18.61
C CYS A 978 -26.88 -0.84 17.82
N MET A 979 -27.65 -1.63 17.06
CA MET A 979 -27.12 -2.61 16.12
C MET A 979 -27.10 -2.06 14.68
N ILE A 980 -26.35 -2.71 13.80
CA ILE A 980 -26.40 -2.38 12.36
C ILE A 980 -27.82 -2.58 11.84
N GLY A 981 -28.40 -1.52 11.29
CA GLY A 981 -29.80 -1.50 10.84
C GLY A 981 -30.78 -0.88 11.83
N THR A 982 -30.35 -0.48 13.04
CA THR A 982 -31.20 0.29 13.96
C THR A 982 -31.55 1.63 13.32
N SER A 983 -32.85 1.88 13.13
CA SER A 983 -33.34 3.14 12.57
C SER A 983 -33.36 4.24 13.65
N LEU A 984 -32.47 5.22 13.50
CA LEU A 984 -32.43 6.39 14.37
C LEU A 984 -33.26 7.55 13.81
N LEU A 985 -33.83 8.33 14.71
CA LEU A 985 -34.61 9.51 14.34
C LEU A 985 -33.71 10.59 13.77
N HIS A 986 -33.93 10.95 12.50
CA HIS A 986 -33.23 12.01 11.81
C HIS A 986 -34.19 13.08 11.36
N SER A 987 -33.91 14.35 11.65
CA SER A 987 -34.73 15.50 11.26
C SER A 987 -33.84 16.60 10.70
N ARG A 988 -34.18 17.11 9.51
CA ARG A 988 -33.50 18.25 8.88
C ARG A 988 -34.43 19.48 8.91
N PRO A 989 -33.91 20.70 9.15
CA PRO A 989 -34.71 21.92 8.99
C PRO A 989 -35.16 22.05 7.53
N GLN A 990 -36.45 22.38 7.34
CA GLN A 990 -36.91 22.81 6.02
C GLN A 990 -36.31 24.18 5.75
N TYR A 991 -35.36 24.22 4.78
CA TYR A 991 -34.80 25.48 4.33
C TYR A 991 -35.89 26.29 3.59
N CYS A 992 -36.26 27.47 4.09
CA CYS A 992 -36.98 28.42 3.28
C CYS A 992 -36.06 28.81 2.11
N ALA A 993 -36.58 28.71 0.89
CA ALA A 993 -35.90 29.19 -0.30
C ALA A 993 -35.54 30.67 -0.17
N TYR A 994 -34.31 30.95 0.13
CA TYR A 994 -33.75 32.30 -0.02
C TYR A 994 -33.24 32.43 -1.45
N ASP A 995 -33.66 33.50 -2.12
CA ASP A 995 -33.33 33.87 -3.51
C ASP A 995 -31.85 34.24 -3.73
N LYS A 996 -30.91 33.73 -2.95
CA LYS A 996 -29.49 33.87 -3.22
C LYS A 996 -28.95 32.53 -3.72
N LYS A 997 -28.56 32.53 -4.96
CA LYS A 997 -27.75 31.46 -5.52
C LYS A 997 -26.50 31.27 -4.65
N ILE A 998 -26.46 30.20 -3.87
CA ILE A 998 -25.24 29.75 -3.19
C ILE A 998 -24.31 29.20 -4.26
N ASP A 999 -23.06 29.66 -4.29
CA ASP A 999 -22.04 29.10 -5.13
C ASP A 999 -21.89 27.61 -4.78
N ILE A 1000 -21.93 26.75 -5.79
CA ILE A 1000 -21.80 25.30 -5.66
C ILE A 1000 -20.56 24.90 -4.80
N ASN A 1001 -19.47 25.66 -4.91
CA ASN A 1001 -18.27 25.44 -4.11
C ASN A 1001 -18.46 25.77 -2.61
N GLN A 1002 -19.35 26.68 -2.27
CA GLN A 1002 -19.72 26.97 -0.86
C GLN A 1002 -20.70 25.92 -0.31
N ALA A 1003 -21.61 25.40 -1.13
CA ALA A 1003 -22.50 24.30 -0.75
C ALA A 1003 -21.71 23.01 -0.44
N TYR A 1004 -20.58 22.78 -1.11
CA TYR A 1004 -19.70 21.62 -0.88
C TYR A 1004 -18.98 21.64 0.49
N ILE A 1005 -18.83 22.81 1.11
CA ILE A 1005 -18.17 22.95 2.43
C ILE A 1005 -19.16 22.64 3.57
N TYR A 1006 -20.47 22.68 3.31
CA TYR A 1006 -21.55 22.58 4.31
C TYR A 1006 -22.50 21.38 4.11
N GLY A 1007 -22.24 20.52 3.11
CA GLY A 1007 -23.08 19.37 2.76
C GLY A 1007 -22.68 18.05 3.44
#